data_e13f95f723b6c89ce57904212d7a3799
#
_entry.id   e13f95f723b6c89ce57904212d7a3799
#
_cell.length_a   1.000
_cell.length_b   1.000
_cell.length_c   1.000
_cell.angle_alpha   90.00
_cell.angle_beta   90.00
_cell.angle_gamma   90.00
#
_symmetry.space_group_name_H-M   'P 1'
#
loop_
_entity.id
_entity.type
_entity.pdbx_description
1 polymer ?
#
loop_
_entity_poly.entity_id
_entity_poly.type
_entity_poly.pdbx_seq_one_letter_code
_entity_poly.pdbx_strand_id
1 'polypeptide(L)'
;NLTQAPPRPGDALEPRVNVGGGGQTPGAASLLIRVLPRNPNRELASYQKLIEDKVEPRLARIPGVSQVNLQGEQPKELHITFDSYRAAALGVQVNDITATIARATDSSGGFADVGRRQYTVRFIGQFEPAQLNELIVGWSNERPIYLSEVADVEIVPRKQDGFTLRNGYPAYYITIDRDYEANTVAILDEVNKAIVELNENVLHDAGLEMDLSFDASVHIRRAVALVKNNLGLGLLLAIGVLYFLMRSRRATFLVTATVPLSVLVAFVALRLFDKSLNVISLAGLAFSVGLVMDAAIVTLENIVRCRQNGLSQDEAVRKGTRQITGALFASTVTSVAIFLPVLFMQGIEGQLFQDLALTIAVAVSASFLIAITVLPVAANFFLRKEARDPLEHWWDRITAIVMRLTRTPAMCRGWIVGILGASLLVITLLVPKANLLPQAPSDSLNAFFAMPPGGTVEMVETEIAGTIVERLRPYMDHEKQPYIRGYNLSSFGTFNALFIYPQDPKRIEEMIGIVRDEVLVDLPDTRAFVQRSSLLNFGFDGGRSINVDLQGSDINALSDIAMRAMPLINETIPGAQVRPVPNLQIAEPELQLVPNDRRITAAGLDRAAVASIVRALTSGSFVGEYFDGNDRMDMILKGPRWNSPEELAAVPIATPLAGIQTIGELTRIERTVGPTQLLRVNGQRTLTLAVTPPEEMTVQEALDALRDVVGPQLRDFMPADMSIAYRGTADRLEGAFRTMAINLAIAAVVLFLILAAMFRSLWDGILVMLAMPLAIAGGIIALRVLNLFTTQAMDLLTTIGFLILLGLVVNNAILLVMQTRTGLRNGLDRAAAVAEAVRVRARPIYMSTLTSIFGMLPLMVIPGVGSQIYRGLATVIIGGMFVSAIFTLVLMPSVMRLPPLANPMRRGVASTEGVTADA
;
A
#
# COMPACT_ATOMS: atom_id res chain seq x y z
N ASN A 1 4.45 -13.52 24.59
CA ASN A 1 3.25 -14.41 24.58
C ASN A 1 3.54 -15.80 23.97
N LEU A 2 4.54 -15.95 23.06
CA LEU A 2 4.95 -17.25 22.52
C LEU A 2 5.69 -18.11 23.57
N THR A 3 6.38 -17.49 24.54
CA THR A 3 7.03 -18.17 25.66
C THR A 3 6.07 -18.77 26.67
N GLN A 4 4.80 -18.38 26.67
CA GLN A 4 3.72 -18.92 27.52
C GLN A 4 2.83 -19.95 26.80
N ALA A 5 3.14 -20.26 25.52
CA ALA A 5 2.42 -21.27 24.77
C ALA A 5 2.77 -22.67 25.35
N PRO A 6 1.81 -23.64 25.33
CA PRO A 6 2.11 -25.02 25.72
C PRO A 6 3.25 -25.58 24.85
N PRO A 7 4.05 -26.53 25.37
CA PRO A 7 5.13 -27.13 24.62
C PRO A 7 4.62 -27.68 23.29
N ARG A 8 5.34 -27.37 22.23
CA ARG A 8 4.99 -27.79 20.89
C ARG A 8 5.31 -29.28 20.68
N PRO A 9 4.59 -29.95 19.78
CA PRO A 9 5.03 -31.23 19.27
C PRO A 9 6.47 -31.09 18.75
N GLY A 10 7.33 -32.06 18.97
CA GLY A 10 8.75 -32.00 18.60
C GLY A 10 9.03 -31.85 17.09
N ASP A 11 8.00 -32.00 16.28
CA ASP A 11 7.98 -31.90 14.82
C ASP A 11 7.32 -30.61 14.29
N ALA A 12 6.81 -29.74 15.20
CA ALA A 12 6.24 -28.48 14.78
C ALA A 12 7.34 -27.52 14.36
N LEU A 13 7.21 -26.96 13.16
CA LEU A 13 8.06 -25.88 12.69
C LEU A 13 8.04 -24.69 13.66
N GLU A 14 9.14 -23.94 13.71
CA GLU A 14 9.18 -22.73 14.52
C GLU A 14 8.11 -21.74 14.07
N PRO A 15 7.34 -21.15 15.02
CA PRO A 15 6.34 -20.15 14.64
C PRO A 15 7.03 -18.92 14.11
N ARG A 16 6.62 -18.51 12.92
CA ARG A 16 7.02 -17.24 12.33
C ARG A 16 6.04 -16.16 12.75
N VAL A 17 6.55 -15.08 13.33
CA VAL A 17 5.76 -13.89 13.64
C VAL A 17 5.92 -12.91 12.51
N ASN A 18 4.89 -12.76 11.70
CA ASN A 18 4.84 -11.71 10.69
C ASN A 18 4.19 -10.46 11.31
N VAL A 19 4.96 -9.40 11.48
CA VAL A 19 4.49 -8.11 11.96
C VAL A 19 4.10 -7.25 10.76
N GLY A 20 2.80 -6.99 10.61
CA GLY A 20 2.24 -6.26 9.46
C GLY A 20 1.28 -7.14 8.69
N GLY A 21 0.15 -6.59 8.27
CA GLY A 21 -0.91 -7.38 7.64
C GLY A 21 -0.41 -8.25 6.51
N GLY A 22 -0.45 -9.52 6.73
CA GLY A 22 -0.42 -10.72 5.86
C GLY A 22 0.16 -10.71 4.45
N GLY A 23 0.88 -9.70 4.05
CA GLY A 23 1.61 -9.66 2.81
C GLY A 23 3.07 -9.37 3.09
N GLN A 24 3.97 -10.18 2.56
CA GLN A 24 5.35 -9.76 2.41
C GLN A 24 5.32 -8.36 1.82
N THR A 25 5.88 -7.37 2.50
CA THR A 25 6.20 -6.09 1.85
C THR A 25 6.95 -6.48 0.58
N PRO A 26 6.49 -6.07 -0.61
CA PRO A 26 7.27 -6.36 -1.80
C PRO A 26 8.67 -5.86 -1.54
N GLY A 27 9.68 -6.71 -1.64
CA GLY A 27 11.06 -6.31 -1.52
C GLY A 27 11.34 -5.12 -2.44
N ALA A 28 12.42 -4.39 -2.21
CA ALA A 28 12.80 -3.30 -3.10
C ALA A 28 12.93 -3.78 -4.55
N ALA A 29 13.37 -5.03 -4.72
CA ALA A 29 13.46 -5.71 -6.01
C ALA A 29 13.20 -7.20 -5.88
N SER A 30 12.77 -7.81 -6.98
CA SER A 30 12.77 -9.24 -7.18
C SER A 30 13.64 -9.57 -8.39
N LEU A 31 14.59 -10.45 -8.18
CA LEU A 31 15.54 -10.92 -9.18
C LEU A 31 15.25 -12.37 -9.53
N LEU A 32 15.58 -12.76 -10.75
CA LEU A 32 15.51 -14.13 -11.20
C LEU A 32 16.86 -14.52 -11.80
N ILE A 33 17.40 -15.63 -11.36
CA ILE A 33 18.56 -16.27 -12.00
C ILE A 33 18.05 -17.49 -12.73
N ARG A 34 17.91 -17.37 -14.03
CA ARG A 34 17.43 -18.45 -14.91
C ARG A 34 18.57 -19.23 -15.54
N VAL A 35 18.30 -20.48 -15.84
CA VAL A 35 19.16 -21.28 -16.72
C VAL A 35 19.00 -20.79 -18.16
N LEU A 36 20.11 -20.56 -18.86
CA LEU A 36 20.09 -20.16 -20.27
C LEU A 36 19.59 -21.30 -21.17
N PRO A 37 18.87 -21.00 -22.28
CA PRO A 37 18.29 -22.01 -23.17
C PRO A 37 19.31 -22.98 -23.75
N ARG A 38 20.54 -22.54 -23.92
CA ARG A 38 21.64 -23.36 -24.50
C ARG A 38 22.43 -24.16 -23.47
N ASN A 39 22.15 -23.97 -22.16
CA ASN A 39 22.81 -24.72 -21.12
C ASN A 39 22.28 -26.17 -21.09
N PRO A 40 23.11 -27.20 -21.24
CA PRO A 40 22.69 -28.61 -21.18
C PRO A 40 22.26 -29.00 -19.75
N ASN A 41 22.85 -28.38 -18.73
CA ASN A 41 22.52 -28.65 -17.34
C ASN A 41 21.36 -27.75 -16.89
N ARG A 42 20.22 -28.34 -16.56
CA ARG A 42 19.01 -27.66 -16.08
C ARG A 42 18.75 -27.87 -14.58
N GLU A 43 19.63 -28.63 -13.91
CA GLU A 43 19.50 -28.87 -12.47
C GLU A 43 19.98 -27.64 -11.67
N LEU A 44 19.04 -26.88 -11.13
CA LEU A 44 19.35 -25.69 -10.33
C LEU A 44 20.21 -26.01 -9.10
N ALA A 45 20.00 -27.16 -8.45
CA ALA A 45 20.73 -27.57 -7.25
C ALA A 45 22.27 -27.54 -7.44
N SER A 46 22.75 -27.83 -8.69
CA SER A 46 24.18 -27.79 -9.00
C SER A 46 24.79 -26.38 -8.95
N TYR A 47 23.99 -25.35 -9.04
CA TYR A 47 24.43 -23.94 -9.05
C TYR A 47 24.27 -23.26 -7.70
N GLN A 48 23.64 -23.92 -6.72
CA GLN A 48 23.32 -23.30 -5.43
C GLN A 48 24.56 -22.72 -4.76
N LYS A 49 25.62 -23.48 -4.64
CA LYS A 49 26.87 -23.01 -4.02
C LYS A 49 27.48 -21.81 -4.75
N LEU A 50 27.40 -21.75 -6.07
CA LEU A 50 27.85 -20.59 -6.85
C LEU A 50 27.06 -19.34 -6.46
N ILE A 51 25.74 -19.48 -6.26
CA ILE A 51 24.86 -18.37 -5.92
C ILE A 51 25.12 -17.91 -4.47
N GLU A 52 25.20 -18.83 -3.52
CA GLU A 52 25.51 -18.54 -2.11
C GLU A 52 26.90 -17.90 -1.92
N ASP A 53 27.92 -18.38 -2.64
CA ASP A 53 29.30 -17.89 -2.47
C ASP A 53 29.58 -16.59 -3.23
N LYS A 54 28.90 -16.31 -4.34
CA LYS A 54 29.22 -15.20 -5.25
C LYS A 54 28.12 -14.17 -5.40
N VAL A 55 26.86 -14.59 -5.50
CA VAL A 55 25.74 -13.68 -5.81
C VAL A 55 25.19 -13.07 -4.54
N GLU A 56 24.80 -13.87 -3.58
CA GLU A 56 24.19 -13.41 -2.33
C GLU A 56 25.07 -12.42 -1.57
N PRO A 57 26.39 -12.70 -1.32
CA PRO A 57 27.26 -11.77 -0.62
C PRO A 57 27.49 -10.47 -1.39
N ARG A 58 27.47 -10.51 -2.73
CA ARG A 58 27.61 -9.30 -3.55
C ARG A 58 26.39 -8.40 -3.46
N LEU A 59 25.18 -8.97 -3.42
CA LEU A 59 23.93 -8.24 -3.24
C LEU A 59 23.77 -7.73 -1.81
N ALA A 60 24.11 -8.54 -0.79
CA ALA A 60 24.01 -8.18 0.63
C ALA A 60 24.97 -7.05 1.03
N ARG A 61 26.10 -6.86 0.32
CA ARG A 61 27.02 -5.74 0.56
C ARG A 61 26.55 -4.40 0.04
N ILE A 62 25.43 -4.33 -0.68
CA ILE A 62 24.88 -3.07 -1.19
C ILE A 62 24.34 -2.24 -0.02
N PRO A 63 24.79 -0.98 0.18
CA PRO A 63 24.35 -0.16 1.28
C PRO A 63 22.83 0.05 1.27
N GLY A 64 22.18 -0.24 2.39
CA GLY A 64 20.72 -0.13 2.54
C GLY A 64 19.93 -1.39 2.21
N VAL A 65 20.58 -2.48 1.80
CA VAL A 65 19.99 -3.81 1.74
C VAL A 65 20.01 -4.40 3.16
N SER A 66 18.83 -4.78 3.67
CA SER A 66 18.69 -5.42 4.97
C SER A 66 18.81 -6.94 4.89
N GLN A 67 18.24 -7.52 3.85
CA GLN A 67 18.23 -8.97 3.65
C GLN A 67 18.12 -9.32 2.17
N VAL A 68 18.81 -10.40 1.79
CA VAL A 68 18.67 -11.08 0.51
C VAL A 68 18.08 -12.45 0.82
N ASN A 69 16.91 -12.74 0.24
CA ASN A 69 16.24 -14.03 0.47
C ASN A 69 16.24 -14.80 -0.85
N LEU A 70 16.88 -15.94 -0.87
CA LEU A 70 16.86 -16.90 -1.97
C LEU A 70 15.68 -17.84 -1.78
N GLN A 71 14.92 -18.12 -2.84
CA GLN A 71 13.83 -19.10 -2.84
C GLN A 71 14.09 -20.14 -3.91
N GLY A 72 13.67 -21.38 -3.65
CA GLY A 72 13.98 -22.53 -4.51
C GLY A 72 15.32 -23.18 -4.16
N GLU A 73 15.84 -22.89 -2.96
CA GLU A 73 17.06 -23.53 -2.45
C GLU A 73 16.87 -25.03 -2.30
N GLN A 74 17.89 -25.77 -2.72
CA GLN A 74 18.00 -27.22 -2.53
C GLN A 74 19.32 -27.52 -1.83
N PRO A 75 19.48 -27.13 -0.54
CA PRO A 75 20.70 -27.44 0.18
C PRO A 75 20.95 -28.94 0.20
N LYS A 76 22.22 -29.33 0.23
CA LYS A 76 22.58 -30.73 0.33
C LYS A 76 22.18 -31.26 1.69
N GLU A 77 21.68 -32.48 1.71
CA GLU A 77 21.34 -33.24 2.90
C GLU A 77 22.13 -34.58 2.85
N LEU A 78 22.52 -35.03 4.03
CA LEU A 78 23.10 -36.37 4.17
C LEU A 78 21.95 -37.35 4.48
N HIS A 79 21.52 -38.10 3.47
CA HIS A 79 20.47 -39.08 3.64
C HIS A 79 21.07 -40.41 4.10
N ILE A 80 20.51 -40.98 5.14
CA ILE A 80 20.80 -42.31 5.66
C ILE A 80 19.54 -43.11 5.39
N THR A 81 19.54 -43.84 4.27
CA THR A 81 18.37 -44.61 3.83
C THR A 81 18.46 -46.03 4.37
N PHE A 82 17.69 -46.32 5.43
CA PHE A 82 17.71 -47.63 6.04
C PHE A 82 16.77 -48.62 5.35
N ASP A 83 17.23 -49.87 5.22
CA ASP A 83 16.42 -50.99 4.74
C ASP A 83 15.70 -51.62 5.95
N SER A 84 14.39 -51.40 6.05
CA SER A 84 13.58 -51.92 7.16
C SER A 84 13.56 -53.46 7.24
N TYR A 85 13.65 -54.16 6.11
CA TYR A 85 13.70 -55.62 6.06
C TYR A 85 15.03 -56.16 6.60
N ARG A 86 16.16 -55.58 6.20
CA ARG A 86 17.50 -55.97 6.71
C ARG A 86 17.61 -55.63 8.21
N ALA A 87 17.16 -54.41 8.61
CA ALA A 87 17.21 -54.01 10.01
C ALA A 87 16.35 -54.94 10.88
N ALA A 88 15.13 -55.28 10.43
CA ALA A 88 14.25 -56.19 11.14
C ALA A 88 14.84 -57.61 11.22
N ALA A 89 15.39 -58.12 10.12
CA ALA A 89 16.02 -59.46 10.10
C ALA A 89 17.23 -59.59 11.05
N LEU A 90 18.00 -58.50 11.24
CA LEU A 90 19.16 -58.44 12.14
C LEU A 90 18.74 -58.03 13.58
N GLY A 91 17.46 -57.68 13.81
CA GLY A 91 16.98 -57.26 15.13
C GLY A 91 17.36 -55.82 15.52
N VAL A 92 17.77 -55.02 14.56
CA VAL A 92 18.15 -53.59 14.75
C VAL A 92 16.89 -52.72 14.76
N GLN A 93 16.73 -51.95 15.82
CA GLN A 93 15.59 -51.01 15.93
C GLN A 93 15.94 -49.67 15.25
N VAL A 94 14.93 -49.05 14.61
CA VAL A 94 15.12 -47.75 13.95
C VAL A 94 15.54 -46.66 14.97
N ASN A 95 15.03 -46.76 16.19
CA ASN A 95 15.40 -45.82 17.27
C ASN A 95 16.87 -46.00 17.71
N ASP A 96 17.44 -47.20 17.65
CA ASP A 96 18.85 -47.42 17.96
C ASP A 96 19.76 -46.84 16.88
N ILE A 97 19.37 -46.94 15.61
CA ILE A 97 20.05 -46.25 14.51
C ILE A 97 20.04 -44.75 14.73
N THR A 98 18.87 -44.18 15.00
CA THR A 98 18.70 -42.74 15.31
C THR A 98 19.58 -42.29 16.49
N ALA A 99 19.55 -43.04 17.60
CA ALA A 99 20.30 -42.69 18.81
C ALA A 99 21.82 -42.81 18.59
N THR A 100 22.26 -43.81 17.80
CA THR A 100 23.69 -43.99 17.51
C THR A 100 24.24 -42.88 16.63
N ILE A 101 23.51 -42.49 15.59
CA ILE A 101 23.92 -41.40 14.70
C ILE A 101 23.90 -40.06 15.46
N ALA A 102 22.86 -39.80 16.29
CA ALA A 102 22.77 -38.59 17.08
C ALA A 102 23.90 -38.40 18.10
N ARG A 103 24.52 -39.51 18.57
CA ARG A 103 25.69 -39.50 19.46
C ARG A 103 27.01 -39.28 18.73
N ALA A 104 27.04 -39.51 17.40
CA ALA A 104 28.24 -39.35 16.55
C ALA A 104 28.44 -37.88 16.17
N THR A 105 28.52 -36.99 17.17
CA THR A 105 28.68 -35.55 17.00
C THR A 105 29.82 -35.02 17.84
N ASP A 106 30.41 -33.89 17.43
CA ASP A 106 31.41 -33.19 18.20
C ASP A 106 30.83 -32.67 19.52
N SER A 107 31.59 -32.78 20.57
CA SER A 107 31.18 -32.25 21.87
C SER A 107 32.29 -31.42 22.50
N SER A 108 31.90 -30.36 23.19
CA SER A 108 32.83 -29.54 23.94
C SER A 108 33.13 -30.20 25.31
N GLY A 109 34.39 -30.46 25.58
CA GLY A 109 34.85 -30.89 26.89
C GLY A 109 35.13 -29.75 27.89
N GLY A 110 34.82 -28.49 27.48
CA GLY A 110 35.14 -27.33 28.31
C GLY A 110 36.63 -26.94 28.32
N PHE A 111 37.11 -26.51 29.47
CA PHE A 111 38.50 -26.06 29.65
C PHE A 111 39.17 -26.91 30.69
N ALA A 112 40.43 -27.27 30.45
CA ALA A 112 41.30 -27.98 31.39
C ALA A 112 42.54 -27.14 31.69
N ASP A 113 42.81 -26.88 32.96
CA ASP A 113 44.00 -26.20 33.41
C ASP A 113 45.14 -27.21 33.64
N VAL A 114 46.17 -27.15 32.79
CA VAL A 114 47.33 -28.03 32.89
C VAL A 114 48.57 -27.19 33.12
N GLY A 115 49.06 -27.20 34.34
CA GLY A 115 50.17 -26.37 34.79
C GLY A 115 49.78 -24.86 34.75
N ARG A 116 50.44 -24.10 33.88
CA ARG A 116 50.19 -22.64 33.74
C ARG A 116 49.33 -22.29 32.51
N ARG A 117 48.78 -23.26 31.85
CA ARG A 117 48.01 -23.07 30.60
C ARG A 117 46.62 -23.67 30.73
N GLN A 118 45.65 -22.96 30.21
CA GLN A 118 44.31 -23.46 30.03
C GLN A 118 44.17 -24.00 28.61
N TYR A 119 43.73 -25.22 28.50
CA TYR A 119 43.44 -25.88 27.21
C TYR A 119 41.94 -25.99 27.01
N THR A 120 41.48 -25.63 25.81
CA THR A 120 40.14 -26.01 25.37
C THR A 120 40.14 -27.49 25.03
N VAL A 121 39.30 -28.27 25.73
CA VAL A 121 39.14 -29.68 25.45
C VAL A 121 37.99 -29.82 24.44
N ARG A 122 38.22 -30.50 23.36
CA ARG A 122 37.19 -30.79 22.35
C ARG A 122 37.21 -32.30 22.09
N PHE A 123 36.06 -32.92 22.24
CA PHE A 123 35.84 -34.28 21.82
C PHE A 123 35.39 -34.28 20.36
N ILE A 124 36.16 -34.79 19.45
CA ILE A 124 35.84 -34.88 18.02
C ILE A 124 35.15 -36.22 17.83
N GLY A 125 33.83 -36.16 17.71
CA GLY A 125 32.95 -37.33 17.54
C GLY A 125 32.33 -37.43 16.15
N GLN A 126 32.54 -36.44 15.31
CA GLN A 126 31.98 -36.42 13.95
C GLN A 126 32.72 -37.38 13.04
N PHE A 127 31.96 -38.15 12.28
CA PHE A 127 32.47 -39.10 11.27
C PHE A 127 32.34 -38.51 9.88
N GLU A 128 33.31 -38.81 9.02
CA GLU A 128 33.11 -38.59 7.58
C GLU A 128 32.01 -39.51 7.05
N PRO A 129 31.26 -39.10 5.97
CA PRO A 129 30.15 -39.91 5.44
C PRO A 129 30.53 -41.38 5.15
N ALA A 130 31.72 -41.62 4.67
CA ALA A 130 32.24 -42.96 4.45
C ALA A 130 32.42 -43.75 5.76
N GLN A 131 32.84 -43.07 6.84
CA GLN A 131 33.08 -43.69 8.15
C GLN A 131 31.75 -43.97 8.90
N LEU A 132 30.66 -43.24 8.58
CA LEU A 132 29.33 -43.56 9.10
C LEU A 132 28.93 -44.98 8.81
N ASN A 133 29.37 -45.54 7.70
CA ASN A 133 29.11 -46.95 7.32
C ASN A 133 29.71 -47.93 8.34
N GLU A 134 30.74 -47.56 9.08
CA GLU A 134 31.45 -48.39 10.08
C GLU A 134 30.85 -48.22 11.50
N LEU A 135 29.81 -47.37 11.68
CA LEU A 135 29.12 -47.22 12.95
C LEU A 135 28.44 -48.54 13.37
N ILE A 136 28.64 -48.95 14.62
CA ILE A 136 27.94 -50.10 15.20
C ILE A 136 26.57 -49.64 15.67
N VAL A 137 25.51 -50.10 15.01
CA VAL A 137 24.10 -49.75 15.29
C VAL A 137 23.39 -50.83 16.12
N GLY A 138 24.01 -51.96 16.34
CA GLY A 138 23.46 -53.05 17.15
C GLY A 138 24.42 -54.22 17.30
N TRP A 139 23.99 -55.26 18.04
CA TRP A 139 24.71 -56.48 18.22
C TRP A 139 23.76 -57.66 18.03
N SER A 140 24.21 -58.67 17.27
CA SER A 140 23.49 -59.93 17.13
C SER A 140 24.45 -61.08 17.37
N ASN A 141 24.14 -61.97 18.31
CA ASN A 141 24.96 -63.12 18.66
C ASN A 141 26.45 -62.76 18.89
N GLU A 142 26.74 -61.71 19.68
CA GLU A 142 28.08 -61.18 19.97
C GLU A 142 28.84 -60.60 18.75
N ARG A 143 28.17 -60.48 17.58
CA ARG A 143 28.69 -59.83 16.39
C ARG A 143 28.19 -58.41 16.30
N PRO A 144 29.07 -57.40 16.10
CA PRO A 144 28.64 -56.06 15.81
C PRO A 144 27.92 -56.00 14.48
N ILE A 145 26.84 -55.24 14.40
CA ILE A 145 26.11 -54.89 13.17
C ILE A 145 26.47 -53.47 12.80
N TYR A 146 27.05 -53.32 11.63
CA TYR A 146 27.46 -52.03 11.11
C TYR A 146 26.30 -51.33 10.39
N LEU A 147 26.32 -49.96 10.33
CA LEU A 147 25.30 -49.18 9.63
C LEU A 147 25.21 -49.57 8.16
N SER A 148 26.32 -49.87 7.50
CA SER A 148 26.36 -50.35 6.10
C SER A 148 25.62 -51.68 5.84
N GLU A 149 25.34 -52.46 6.87
CA GLU A 149 24.55 -53.70 6.72
C GLU A 149 23.04 -53.42 6.66
N VAL A 150 22.60 -52.27 7.18
CA VAL A 150 21.17 -51.93 7.33
C VAL A 150 20.77 -50.61 6.65
N ALA A 151 21.72 -49.80 6.21
CA ALA A 151 21.43 -48.49 5.60
C ALA A 151 22.51 -48.12 4.56
N ASP A 152 22.10 -47.30 3.60
CA ASP A 152 22.95 -46.63 2.62
C ASP A 152 23.06 -45.16 2.94
N VAL A 153 24.27 -44.57 2.83
CA VAL A 153 24.57 -43.19 3.15
C VAL A 153 24.91 -42.43 1.88
N GLU A 154 24.13 -41.39 1.55
CA GLU A 154 24.30 -40.61 0.34
C GLU A 154 24.10 -39.12 0.61
N ILE A 155 24.86 -38.27 -0.09
CA ILE A 155 24.62 -36.82 -0.10
C ILE A 155 23.73 -36.50 -1.28
N VAL A 156 22.53 -35.98 -1.02
CA VAL A 156 21.55 -35.66 -2.04
C VAL A 156 21.05 -34.20 -1.82
N PRO A 157 20.57 -33.52 -2.86
CA PRO A 157 19.88 -32.23 -2.66
C PRO A 157 18.56 -32.47 -1.92
N ARG A 158 18.19 -31.52 -1.04
CA ARG A 158 16.87 -31.52 -0.39
C ARG A 158 15.77 -31.60 -1.44
N LYS A 159 14.71 -32.34 -1.12
CA LYS A 159 13.52 -32.36 -1.98
C LYS A 159 12.96 -30.95 -2.15
N GLN A 160 12.65 -30.60 -3.39
CA GLN A 160 12.14 -29.29 -3.75
C GLN A 160 10.76 -29.06 -3.14
N ASP A 161 10.60 -27.96 -2.39
CA ASP A 161 9.33 -27.56 -1.78
C ASP A 161 8.53 -26.60 -2.70
N GLY A 162 9.13 -26.17 -3.80
CA GLY A 162 8.54 -25.29 -4.80
C GLY A 162 9.50 -25.03 -5.95
N PHE A 163 9.00 -24.38 -6.99
CA PHE A 163 9.80 -24.04 -8.17
C PHE A 163 9.45 -22.64 -8.69
N THR A 164 10.35 -22.07 -9.46
CA THR A 164 10.11 -20.87 -10.27
C THR A 164 10.60 -21.12 -11.69
N LEU A 165 9.75 -20.73 -12.65
CA LEU A 165 10.10 -20.70 -14.07
C LEU A 165 10.12 -19.26 -14.56
N ARG A 166 11.21 -18.88 -15.24
CA ARG A 166 11.32 -17.62 -15.97
C ARG A 166 11.24 -17.90 -17.46
N ASN A 167 10.17 -17.43 -18.13
CA ASN A 167 9.97 -17.68 -19.56
C ASN A 167 10.06 -19.18 -19.95
N GLY A 168 9.59 -20.07 -19.07
CA GLY A 168 9.61 -21.52 -19.26
C GLY A 168 10.91 -22.22 -18.86
N TYR A 169 11.92 -21.51 -18.35
CA TYR A 169 13.18 -22.08 -17.88
C TYR A 169 13.26 -22.06 -16.35
N PRO A 170 13.83 -23.10 -15.73
CA PRO A 170 14.03 -23.13 -14.28
C PRO A 170 14.84 -21.93 -13.80
N ALA A 171 14.44 -21.34 -12.67
CA ALA A 171 15.06 -20.15 -12.14
C ALA A 171 15.04 -20.11 -10.61
N TYR A 172 16.07 -19.53 -10.02
CA TYR A 172 16.03 -19.08 -8.62
C TYR A 172 15.29 -17.74 -8.52
N TYR A 173 14.51 -17.59 -7.49
CA TYR A 173 13.83 -16.32 -7.17
C TYR A 173 14.48 -15.68 -5.97
N ILE A 174 14.98 -14.45 -6.13
CA ILE A 174 15.68 -13.70 -5.09
C ILE A 174 14.87 -12.45 -4.77
N THR A 175 14.56 -12.24 -3.49
CA THR A 175 13.99 -10.97 -3.03
C THR A 175 15.05 -10.16 -2.28
N ILE A 176 15.09 -8.87 -2.56
CA ILE A 176 15.96 -7.91 -1.88
C ILE A 176 15.09 -7.04 -0.98
N ASP A 177 15.25 -7.16 0.32
CA ASP A 177 14.61 -6.31 1.30
C ASP A 177 15.53 -5.13 1.65
N ARG A 178 14.92 -3.98 1.90
CA ARG A 178 15.64 -2.75 2.21
C ARG A 178 15.51 -2.37 3.68
N ASP A 179 16.47 -1.65 4.19
CA ASP A 179 16.33 -0.94 5.46
C ASP A 179 15.20 0.10 5.39
N TYR A 180 14.53 0.33 6.51
CA TYR A 180 13.34 1.18 6.56
C TYR A 180 13.58 2.60 6.03
N GLU A 181 14.74 3.21 6.31
CA GLU A 181 15.09 4.58 5.90
C GLU A 181 15.88 4.65 4.59
N ALA A 182 16.22 3.52 3.99
CA ALA A 182 17.10 3.49 2.83
C ALA A 182 16.41 3.97 1.54
N ASN A 183 17.19 4.62 0.68
CA ASN A 183 16.73 5.13 -0.60
C ASN A 183 16.60 3.99 -1.62
N THR A 184 15.36 3.58 -1.89
CA THR A 184 15.04 2.48 -2.82
C THR A 184 15.66 2.66 -4.22
N VAL A 185 15.64 3.89 -4.77
CA VAL A 185 16.18 4.16 -6.10
C VAL A 185 17.69 3.98 -6.12
N ALA A 186 18.40 4.48 -5.09
CA ALA A 186 19.85 4.32 -5.00
C ALA A 186 20.25 2.84 -4.83
N ILE A 187 19.53 2.08 -4.00
CA ILE A 187 19.75 0.63 -3.87
C ILE A 187 19.59 -0.06 -5.22
N LEU A 188 18.51 0.23 -5.94
CA LEU A 188 18.20 -0.43 -7.22
C LEU A 188 19.18 -0.04 -8.33
N ASP A 189 19.76 1.16 -8.30
CA ASP A 189 20.86 1.55 -9.19
C ASP A 189 22.11 0.71 -8.93
N GLU A 190 22.45 0.44 -7.66
CA GLU A 190 23.57 -0.43 -7.32
C GLU A 190 23.25 -1.91 -7.59
N VAL A 191 22.00 -2.36 -7.36
CA VAL A 191 21.56 -3.71 -7.75
C VAL A 191 21.70 -3.91 -9.26
N ASN A 192 21.28 -2.94 -10.08
CA ASN A 192 21.42 -3.03 -11.54
C ASN A 192 22.88 -3.12 -11.98
N LYS A 193 23.79 -2.39 -11.33
CA LYS A 193 25.24 -2.52 -11.59
C LYS A 193 25.76 -3.89 -11.17
N ALA A 194 25.33 -4.40 -10.02
CA ALA A 194 25.70 -5.72 -9.56
C ALA A 194 25.21 -6.83 -10.50
N ILE A 195 24.00 -6.71 -11.06
CA ILE A 195 23.46 -7.65 -12.06
C ILE A 195 24.36 -7.70 -13.30
N VAL A 196 24.76 -6.55 -13.84
CA VAL A 196 25.65 -6.51 -15.00
C VAL A 196 27.00 -7.15 -14.65
N GLU A 197 27.60 -6.76 -13.53
CA GLU A 197 28.88 -7.30 -13.05
C GLU A 197 28.84 -8.82 -12.85
N LEU A 198 27.79 -9.35 -12.20
CA LEU A 198 27.64 -10.78 -11.93
C LEU A 198 27.33 -11.57 -13.20
N ASN A 199 26.53 -11.04 -14.12
CA ASN A 199 26.27 -11.68 -15.40
C ASN A 199 27.55 -11.81 -16.23
N GLU A 200 28.33 -10.72 -16.36
CA GLU A 200 29.53 -10.74 -17.19
C GLU A 200 30.67 -11.59 -16.60
N ASN A 201 30.85 -11.61 -15.26
CA ASN A 201 32.03 -12.18 -14.65
C ASN A 201 31.80 -13.57 -14.04
N VAL A 202 30.52 -13.99 -13.81
CA VAL A 202 30.21 -15.21 -13.07
C VAL A 202 29.12 -16.06 -13.73
N LEU A 203 27.98 -15.46 -14.03
CA LEU A 203 26.78 -16.22 -14.37
C LEU A 203 26.78 -16.71 -15.83
N HIS A 204 27.19 -15.89 -16.79
CA HIS A 204 27.20 -16.28 -18.21
C HIS A 204 28.15 -17.44 -18.46
N ASP A 205 29.30 -17.48 -17.80
CA ASP A 205 30.26 -18.58 -17.91
C ASP A 205 29.68 -19.90 -17.34
N ALA A 206 28.81 -19.78 -16.32
CA ALA A 206 28.07 -20.90 -15.75
C ALA A 206 26.82 -21.31 -16.55
N GLY A 207 26.48 -20.58 -17.62
CA GLY A 207 25.27 -20.83 -18.41
C GLY A 207 24.00 -20.34 -17.72
N LEU A 208 24.12 -19.32 -16.86
CA LEU A 208 23.03 -18.67 -16.13
C LEU A 208 22.89 -17.20 -16.54
N GLU A 209 21.75 -16.62 -16.27
CA GLU A 209 21.49 -15.20 -16.46
C GLU A 209 20.61 -14.68 -15.34
N MET A 210 20.99 -13.54 -14.78
CA MET A 210 20.20 -12.83 -13.76
C MET A 210 19.52 -11.62 -14.38
N ASP A 211 18.20 -11.52 -14.20
CA ASP A 211 17.40 -10.36 -14.60
C ASP A 211 16.50 -9.85 -13.48
N LEU A 212 16.06 -8.60 -13.60
CA LEU A 212 15.06 -7.99 -12.73
C LEU A 212 13.66 -8.46 -13.16
N SER A 213 12.95 -9.14 -12.26
CA SER A 213 11.53 -9.42 -12.43
C SER A 213 10.67 -8.21 -12.02
N PHE A 214 10.97 -7.64 -10.86
CA PHE A 214 10.29 -6.46 -10.35
C PHE A 214 11.31 -5.40 -9.96
N ASP A 215 11.12 -4.19 -10.50
CA ASP A 215 11.94 -3.00 -10.24
C ASP A 215 11.05 -1.85 -9.78
N ALA A 216 11.01 -1.61 -8.48
CA ALA A 216 10.25 -0.50 -7.91
C ALA A 216 10.73 0.87 -8.41
N SER A 217 12.03 1.02 -8.80
CA SER A 217 12.59 2.30 -9.23
C SER A 217 11.96 2.80 -10.54
N VAL A 218 11.56 1.92 -11.44
CA VAL A 218 10.88 2.26 -12.70
C VAL A 218 9.59 3.02 -12.42
N HIS A 219 8.79 2.52 -11.48
CA HIS A 219 7.53 3.14 -11.09
C HIS A 219 7.76 4.46 -10.34
N ILE A 220 8.73 4.48 -9.42
CA ILE A 220 9.11 5.70 -8.69
C ILE A 220 9.61 6.78 -9.67
N ARG A 221 10.52 6.46 -10.58
CA ARG A 221 11.05 7.40 -11.58
C ARG A 221 9.98 7.92 -12.53
N ARG A 222 9.06 7.05 -12.98
CA ARG A 222 7.90 7.45 -13.82
C ARG A 222 7.00 8.42 -13.06
N ALA A 223 6.66 8.11 -11.80
CA ALA A 223 5.82 8.97 -10.98
C ALA A 223 6.50 10.33 -10.71
N VAL A 224 7.79 10.35 -10.39
CA VAL A 224 8.58 11.58 -10.22
C VAL A 224 8.65 12.39 -11.52
N ALA A 225 8.92 11.76 -12.65
CA ALA A 225 8.96 12.42 -13.96
C ALA A 225 7.60 13.03 -14.33
N LEU A 226 6.51 12.30 -14.07
CA LEU A 226 5.16 12.77 -14.33
C LEU A 226 4.80 13.99 -13.47
N VAL A 227 5.09 13.94 -12.16
CA VAL A 227 4.86 15.09 -11.26
C VAL A 227 5.71 16.29 -11.71
N LYS A 228 6.99 16.09 -12.05
CA LYS A 228 7.87 17.13 -12.58
C LYS A 228 7.33 17.77 -13.85
N ASN A 229 6.86 16.97 -14.81
CA ASN A 229 6.28 17.45 -16.06
C ASN A 229 4.98 18.22 -15.83
N ASN A 230 4.10 17.72 -14.96
CA ASN A 230 2.83 18.37 -14.60
C ASN A 230 3.07 19.69 -13.86
N LEU A 231 4.07 19.73 -12.95
CA LEU A 231 4.51 20.95 -12.28
C LEU A 231 5.01 22.00 -13.28
N GLY A 232 5.86 21.59 -14.25
CA GLY A 232 6.37 22.49 -15.28
C GLY A 232 5.25 23.02 -16.18
N LEU A 233 4.37 22.16 -16.66
CA LEU A 233 3.24 22.56 -17.51
C LEU A 233 2.23 23.42 -16.74
N GLY A 234 1.89 23.05 -15.49
CA GLY A 234 1.02 23.82 -14.61
C GLY A 234 1.56 25.23 -14.36
N LEU A 235 2.87 25.35 -14.09
CA LEU A 235 3.53 26.64 -13.92
C LEU A 235 3.46 27.46 -15.21
N LEU A 236 3.70 26.86 -16.38
CA LEU A 236 3.60 27.56 -17.67
C LEU A 236 2.17 28.06 -17.93
N LEU A 237 1.15 27.25 -17.68
CA LEU A 237 -0.25 27.65 -17.82
C LEU A 237 -0.62 28.79 -16.86
N ALA A 238 -0.20 28.68 -15.59
CA ALA A 238 -0.42 29.74 -14.60
C ALA A 238 0.26 31.07 -14.99
N ILE A 239 1.49 31.01 -15.52
CA ILE A 239 2.19 32.17 -16.06
C ILE A 239 1.42 32.78 -17.24
N GLY A 240 0.92 31.96 -18.16
CA GLY A 240 0.11 32.41 -19.30
C GLY A 240 -1.16 33.15 -18.85
N VAL A 241 -1.90 32.59 -17.89
CA VAL A 241 -3.09 33.20 -17.30
C VAL A 241 -2.75 34.52 -16.59
N LEU A 242 -1.70 34.51 -15.78
CA LEU A 242 -1.25 35.71 -15.05
C LEU A 242 -0.84 36.81 -16.01
N TYR A 243 -0.09 36.47 -17.07
CA TYR A 243 0.27 37.44 -18.11
C TYR A 243 -0.94 37.98 -18.85
N PHE A 244 -1.92 37.16 -19.17
CA PHE A 244 -3.16 37.59 -19.82
C PHE A 244 -3.94 38.60 -18.96
N LEU A 245 -4.03 38.36 -17.64
CA LEU A 245 -4.75 39.23 -16.70
C LEU A 245 -3.96 40.49 -16.31
N MET A 246 -2.64 40.39 -16.11
CA MET A 246 -1.82 41.54 -15.69
C MET A 246 -1.33 42.38 -16.85
N ARG A 247 -1.21 41.80 -18.05
CA ARG A 247 -0.66 42.47 -19.26
C ARG A 247 0.69 43.14 -19.06
N SER A 248 1.47 42.71 -18.07
CA SER A 248 2.77 43.27 -17.70
C SER A 248 3.81 42.16 -17.51
N ARG A 249 4.79 42.06 -18.46
CA ARG A 249 5.84 41.05 -18.37
C ARG A 249 6.63 41.12 -17.07
N ARG A 250 6.89 42.36 -16.57
CA ARG A 250 7.66 42.56 -15.32
C ARG A 250 6.88 42.13 -14.09
N ALA A 251 5.58 42.46 -14.01
CA ALA A 251 4.73 42.07 -12.93
C ALA A 251 4.53 40.53 -12.90
N THR A 252 4.28 39.90 -14.07
CA THR A 252 4.20 38.45 -14.21
C THR A 252 5.51 37.78 -13.78
N PHE A 253 6.66 38.25 -14.22
CA PHE A 253 7.95 37.70 -13.81
C PHE A 253 8.18 37.78 -12.30
N LEU A 254 7.86 38.90 -11.67
CA LEU A 254 7.99 39.06 -10.20
C LEU A 254 7.16 38.06 -9.43
N VAL A 255 5.89 37.88 -9.79
CA VAL A 255 5.01 36.90 -9.12
C VAL A 255 5.51 35.47 -9.38
N THR A 256 5.87 35.17 -10.63
CA THR A 256 6.34 33.82 -11.00
C THR A 256 7.65 33.45 -10.29
N ALA A 257 8.56 34.41 -10.09
CA ALA A 257 9.83 34.19 -9.39
C ALA A 257 9.67 33.77 -7.92
N THR A 258 8.51 34.05 -7.30
CA THR A 258 8.21 33.62 -5.92
C THR A 258 8.02 32.10 -5.84
N VAL A 259 7.57 31.43 -6.91
CA VAL A 259 7.31 29.99 -6.92
C VAL A 259 8.59 29.19 -6.73
N PRO A 260 9.63 29.30 -7.59
CA PRO A 260 10.85 28.53 -7.41
C PRO A 260 11.54 28.84 -6.07
N LEU A 261 11.44 30.08 -5.59
CA LEU A 261 12.02 30.47 -4.30
C LEU A 261 11.28 29.79 -3.13
N SER A 262 9.95 29.73 -3.16
CA SER A 262 9.16 29.03 -2.12
C SER A 262 9.36 27.51 -2.17
N VAL A 263 9.48 26.94 -3.36
CA VAL A 263 9.79 25.51 -3.55
C VAL A 263 11.18 25.20 -3.00
N LEU A 264 12.18 26.06 -3.24
CA LEU A 264 13.53 25.87 -2.67
C LEU A 264 13.51 25.87 -1.13
N VAL A 265 12.79 26.83 -0.54
CA VAL A 265 12.61 26.86 0.94
C VAL A 265 11.93 25.60 1.44
N ALA A 266 10.93 25.07 0.71
CA ALA A 266 10.25 23.83 1.07
C ALA A 266 11.21 22.63 1.01
N PHE A 267 12.10 22.53 0.01
CA PHE A 267 13.14 21.50 -0.05
C PHE A 267 14.10 21.56 1.15
N VAL A 268 14.56 22.78 1.50
CA VAL A 268 15.44 22.96 2.67
C VAL A 268 14.71 22.54 3.96
N ALA A 269 13.46 22.91 4.12
CA ALA A 269 12.66 22.55 5.29
C ALA A 269 12.42 21.04 5.39
N LEU A 270 12.06 20.37 4.28
CA LEU A 270 11.91 18.91 4.27
C LEU A 270 13.20 18.22 4.74
N ARG A 271 14.35 18.70 4.29
CA ARG A 271 15.65 18.17 4.75
C ARG A 271 15.90 18.42 6.24
N LEU A 272 15.51 19.61 6.76
CA LEU A 272 15.66 19.95 8.17
C LEU A 272 14.75 19.11 9.08
N PHE A 273 13.61 18.65 8.57
CA PHE A 273 12.68 17.77 9.29
C PHE A 273 12.94 16.28 9.03
N ASP A 274 14.08 15.92 8.45
CA ASP A 274 14.47 14.55 8.09
C ASP A 274 13.42 13.81 7.24
N LYS A 275 12.69 14.58 6.38
CA LYS A 275 11.71 14.01 5.45
C LYS A 275 12.34 13.72 4.09
N SER A 276 12.01 12.55 3.53
CA SER A 276 12.47 12.16 2.21
C SER A 276 11.68 12.85 1.10
N LEU A 277 12.32 13.06 -0.06
CA LEU A 277 11.64 13.46 -1.28
C LEU A 277 11.00 12.23 -1.92
N ASN A 278 9.75 12.00 -1.59
CA ASN A 278 8.93 10.94 -2.16
C ASN A 278 7.90 11.50 -3.15
N VAL A 279 7.18 10.60 -3.82
CA VAL A 279 6.15 10.98 -4.83
C VAL A 279 5.06 11.85 -4.20
N ILE A 280 4.74 11.62 -2.92
CA ILE A 280 3.68 12.34 -2.19
C ILE A 280 4.13 13.76 -1.83
N SER A 281 5.37 13.93 -1.33
CA SER A 281 5.94 15.27 -1.05
C SER A 281 6.12 16.11 -2.32
N LEU A 282 6.53 15.46 -3.44
CA LEU A 282 6.62 16.12 -4.74
C LEU A 282 5.25 16.53 -5.28
N ALA A 283 4.21 15.71 -5.07
CA ALA A 283 2.84 16.10 -5.39
C ALA A 283 2.39 17.30 -4.55
N GLY A 284 2.72 17.33 -3.26
CA GLY A 284 2.48 18.50 -2.39
C GLY A 284 3.10 19.78 -2.96
N LEU A 285 4.34 19.69 -3.48
CA LEU A 285 4.97 20.82 -4.18
C LEU A 285 4.20 21.21 -5.45
N ALA A 286 3.74 20.25 -6.25
CA ALA A 286 2.97 20.53 -7.45
C ALA A 286 1.64 21.24 -7.14
N PHE A 287 0.94 20.83 -6.07
CA PHE A 287 -0.26 21.52 -5.59
C PHE A 287 0.05 22.90 -5.04
N SER A 288 1.18 23.06 -4.36
CA SER A 288 1.58 24.35 -3.77
C SER A 288 1.88 25.42 -4.80
N VAL A 289 2.22 25.09 -6.06
CA VAL A 289 2.51 26.09 -7.11
C VAL A 289 1.36 27.09 -7.29
N GLY A 290 0.12 26.59 -7.35
CA GLY A 290 -1.05 27.45 -7.48
C GLY A 290 -1.29 28.29 -6.22
N LEU A 291 -1.01 27.73 -5.04
CA LEU A 291 -1.27 28.35 -3.72
C LEU A 291 -0.23 29.43 -3.37
N VAL A 292 1.01 29.17 -3.74
CA VAL A 292 2.16 30.04 -3.47
C VAL A 292 2.04 31.39 -4.21
N MET A 293 1.45 31.43 -5.40
CA MET A 293 1.29 32.66 -6.16
C MET A 293 0.25 33.61 -5.54
N ASP A 294 -0.69 33.12 -4.75
CA ASP A 294 -1.80 33.91 -4.20
C ASP A 294 -1.32 35.11 -3.35
N ALA A 295 -0.44 34.85 -2.38
CA ALA A 295 0.13 35.92 -1.54
C ALA A 295 0.90 36.96 -2.35
N ALA A 296 1.65 36.53 -3.38
CA ALA A 296 2.42 37.41 -4.25
C ALA A 296 1.50 38.26 -5.15
N ILE A 297 0.44 37.68 -5.71
CA ILE A 297 -0.55 38.38 -6.53
C ILE A 297 -1.20 39.48 -5.73
N VAL A 298 -1.74 39.19 -4.54
CA VAL A 298 -2.42 40.17 -3.68
C VAL A 298 -1.48 41.28 -3.25
N THR A 299 -0.21 40.95 -2.92
CA THR A 299 0.80 41.97 -2.55
C THR A 299 1.09 42.88 -3.70
N LEU A 300 1.42 42.34 -4.86
CA LEU A 300 1.79 43.14 -6.03
C LEU A 300 0.63 44.02 -6.50
N GLU A 301 -0.60 43.48 -6.52
CA GLU A 301 -1.82 44.21 -6.88
C GLU A 301 -2.05 45.43 -5.98
N ASN A 302 -1.88 45.26 -4.66
CA ASN A 302 -2.05 46.37 -3.73
C ASN A 302 -0.96 47.45 -3.88
N ILE A 303 0.28 47.07 -4.17
CA ILE A 303 1.38 48.00 -4.48
C ILE A 303 1.04 48.80 -5.74
N VAL A 304 0.60 48.13 -6.82
CA VAL A 304 0.20 48.76 -8.09
C VAL A 304 -0.97 49.72 -7.85
N ARG A 305 -1.97 49.32 -7.09
CA ARG A 305 -3.13 50.19 -6.76
C ARG A 305 -2.71 51.43 -5.95
N CYS A 306 -1.84 51.29 -4.94
CA CYS A 306 -1.31 52.41 -4.20
C CYS A 306 -0.58 53.39 -5.10
N ARG A 307 0.09 52.92 -6.11
CA ARG A 307 0.76 53.73 -7.11
C ARG A 307 -0.20 54.43 -8.07
N GLN A 308 -1.27 53.73 -8.53
CA GLN A 308 -2.34 54.32 -9.35
C GLN A 308 -3.08 55.45 -8.63
N ASN A 309 -3.12 55.40 -7.28
CA ASN A 309 -3.64 56.48 -6.42
C ASN A 309 -2.69 57.65 -6.19
N GLY A 310 -1.58 57.74 -6.98
CA GLY A 310 -0.68 58.93 -7.00
C GLY A 310 0.45 58.89 -5.98
N LEU A 311 0.69 57.78 -5.26
CA LEU A 311 1.82 57.63 -4.33
C LEU A 311 3.16 57.46 -5.08
N SER A 312 4.25 57.99 -4.49
CA SER A 312 5.61 57.71 -4.99
C SER A 312 5.93 56.20 -4.94
N GLN A 313 6.92 55.71 -5.71
CA GLN A 313 7.27 54.31 -5.78
C GLN A 313 7.57 53.68 -4.40
N ASP A 314 8.41 54.37 -3.60
CA ASP A 314 8.81 53.89 -2.28
C ASP A 314 7.64 53.90 -1.29
N GLU A 315 6.78 54.97 -1.33
CA GLU A 315 5.57 55.03 -0.50
C GLU A 315 4.55 53.98 -0.89
N ALA A 316 4.32 53.75 -2.19
CA ALA A 316 3.40 52.75 -2.68
C ALA A 316 3.82 51.36 -2.26
N VAL A 317 5.09 51.03 -2.31
CA VAL A 317 5.64 49.76 -1.83
C VAL A 317 5.46 49.61 -0.32
N ARG A 318 5.88 50.60 0.46
CA ARG A 318 5.77 50.53 1.95
C ARG A 318 4.32 50.52 2.42
N LYS A 319 3.48 51.41 1.95
CA LYS A 319 2.06 51.54 2.34
C LYS A 319 1.27 50.35 1.80
N GLY A 320 1.49 49.96 0.53
CA GLY A 320 0.80 48.86 -0.10
C GLY A 320 1.06 47.50 0.59
N THR A 321 2.34 47.21 0.95
CA THR A 321 2.66 46.00 1.72
C THR A 321 2.10 46.04 3.12
N ARG A 322 2.27 47.14 3.85
CA ARG A 322 1.78 47.26 5.23
C ARG A 322 0.26 47.12 5.35
N GLN A 323 -0.50 47.62 4.37
CA GLN A 323 -1.97 47.53 4.37
C GLN A 323 -2.48 46.08 4.31
N ILE A 324 -1.77 45.18 3.64
CA ILE A 324 -2.24 43.81 3.42
C ILE A 324 -1.52 42.76 4.29
N THR A 325 -0.39 43.10 4.94
CA THR A 325 0.39 42.14 5.73
C THR A 325 -0.48 41.42 6.76
N GLY A 326 -1.36 42.12 7.47
CA GLY A 326 -2.25 41.52 8.46
C GLY A 326 -3.27 40.56 7.85
N ALA A 327 -3.82 40.91 6.68
CA ALA A 327 -4.75 40.06 5.95
C ALA A 327 -4.07 38.80 5.40
N LEU A 328 -2.87 38.96 4.84
CA LEU A 328 -2.09 37.84 4.30
C LEU A 328 -1.59 36.91 5.42
N PHE A 329 -1.13 37.47 6.54
CA PHE A 329 -0.75 36.67 7.72
C PHE A 329 -1.93 35.82 8.19
N ALA A 330 -3.09 36.42 8.32
CA ALA A 330 -4.32 35.74 8.69
C ALA A 330 -4.68 34.60 7.72
N SER A 331 -4.66 34.88 6.42
CA SER A 331 -4.91 33.90 5.36
C SER A 331 -3.90 32.75 5.42
N THR A 332 -2.62 33.04 5.60
CA THR A 332 -1.57 32.02 5.71
C THR A 332 -1.75 31.15 6.95
N VAL A 333 -2.00 31.77 8.11
CA VAL A 333 -2.24 31.03 9.37
C VAL A 333 -3.45 30.13 9.24
N THR A 334 -4.54 30.61 8.65
CA THR A 334 -5.75 29.78 8.43
C THR A 334 -5.48 28.65 7.46
N SER A 335 -4.74 28.89 6.38
CA SER A 335 -4.39 27.85 5.41
C SER A 335 -3.47 26.78 6.02
N VAL A 336 -2.49 27.16 6.85
CA VAL A 336 -1.58 26.23 7.53
C VAL A 336 -2.29 25.45 8.62
N ALA A 337 -3.18 26.11 9.40
CA ALA A 337 -3.88 25.48 10.52
C ALA A 337 -4.77 24.31 10.11
N ILE A 338 -5.28 24.32 8.87
CA ILE A 338 -6.09 23.21 8.32
C ILE A 338 -5.27 21.92 8.17
N PHE A 339 -3.96 22.04 7.98
CA PHE A 339 -3.08 20.87 7.88
C PHE A 339 -2.71 20.27 9.24
N LEU A 340 -2.92 21.00 10.37
CA LEU A 340 -2.57 20.50 11.70
C LEU A 340 -3.23 19.14 12.02
N PRO A 341 -4.54 18.92 11.81
CA PRO A 341 -5.14 17.61 12.06
C PRO A 341 -4.51 16.48 11.25
N VAL A 342 -4.10 16.77 10.00
CA VAL A 342 -3.43 15.78 9.13
C VAL A 342 -2.02 15.47 9.63
N LEU A 343 -1.29 16.47 10.12
CA LEU A 343 0.06 16.29 10.67
C LEU A 343 0.07 15.42 11.93
N PHE A 344 -1.02 15.43 12.71
CA PHE A 344 -1.16 14.64 13.93
C PHE A 344 -1.94 13.33 13.73
N MET A 345 -2.32 13.02 12.49
CA MET A 345 -3.04 11.79 12.18
C MET A 345 -2.14 10.56 12.38
N GLN A 346 -2.67 9.54 13.04
CA GLN A 346 -1.99 8.27 13.29
C GLN A 346 -2.40 7.23 12.23
N GLY A 347 -1.66 6.13 12.16
CA GLY A 347 -1.93 5.04 11.20
C GLY A 347 -1.21 5.22 9.86
N ILE A 348 -1.51 4.30 8.93
CA ILE A 348 -0.92 4.27 7.58
C ILE A 348 -1.31 5.53 6.80
N GLU A 349 -2.54 5.98 6.96
CA GLU A 349 -3.08 7.19 6.34
C GLU A 349 -2.31 8.44 6.81
N GLY A 350 -2.00 8.51 8.10
CA GLY A 350 -1.18 9.58 8.66
C GLY A 350 0.22 9.62 8.06
N GLN A 351 0.89 8.47 8.01
CA GLN A 351 2.23 8.36 7.43
C GLN A 351 2.27 8.78 5.95
N LEU A 352 1.24 8.41 5.18
CA LEU A 352 1.13 8.78 3.77
C LEU A 352 0.92 10.29 3.58
N PHE A 353 0.09 10.94 4.41
CA PHE A 353 -0.39 12.29 4.13
C PHE A 353 0.32 13.39 4.94
N GLN A 354 1.05 13.04 6.00
CA GLN A 354 1.85 13.99 6.75
C GLN A 354 2.87 14.72 5.88
N ASP A 355 3.55 14.00 4.97
CA ASP A 355 4.56 14.58 4.08
C ASP A 355 3.92 15.56 3.09
N LEU A 356 2.74 15.24 2.56
CA LEU A 356 1.96 16.13 1.69
C LEU A 356 1.58 17.42 2.44
N ALA A 357 0.98 17.27 3.62
CA ALA A 357 0.51 18.37 4.44
C ALA A 357 1.65 19.30 4.89
N LEU A 358 2.76 18.71 5.35
CA LEU A 358 3.95 19.44 5.75
C LEU A 358 4.54 20.24 4.58
N THR A 359 4.67 19.59 3.41
CA THR A 359 5.21 20.23 2.21
C THR A 359 4.39 21.45 1.79
N ILE A 360 3.06 21.32 1.74
CA ILE A 360 2.17 22.42 1.38
C ILE A 360 2.22 23.52 2.44
N ALA A 361 2.15 23.17 3.72
CA ALA A 361 2.17 24.14 4.83
C ALA A 361 3.46 24.97 4.82
N VAL A 362 4.61 24.34 4.60
CA VAL A 362 5.92 25.03 4.51
C VAL A 362 5.98 25.91 3.26
N ALA A 363 5.55 25.42 2.10
CA ALA A 363 5.57 26.19 0.86
C ALA A 363 4.69 27.44 0.93
N VAL A 364 3.48 27.32 1.51
CA VAL A 364 2.57 28.46 1.72
C VAL A 364 3.13 29.45 2.74
N SER A 365 3.73 28.97 3.84
CA SER A 365 4.40 29.84 4.82
C SER A 365 5.58 30.60 4.22
N ALA A 366 6.40 29.90 3.43
CA ALA A 366 7.52 30.51 2.71
C ALA A 366 7.05 31.57 1.72
N SER A 367 5.96 31.30 0.98
CA SER A 367 5.37 32.27 0.05
C SER A 367 4.94 33.56 0.73
N PHE A 368 4.31 33.46 1.89
CA PHE A 368 3.95 34.64 2.67
C PHE A 368 5.18 35.46 3.04
N LEU A 369 6.24 34.83 3.58
CA LEU A 369 7.48 35.52 3.93
C LEU A 369 8.11 36.20 2.71
N ILE A 370 8.17 35.51 1.57
CA ILE A 370 8.71 36.06 0.32
C ILE A 370 7.82 37.22 -0.18
N ALA A 371 6.50 37.10 -0.09
CA ALA A 371 5.56 38.13 -0.55
C ALA A 371 5.63 39.44 0.28
N ILE A 372 6.04 39.39 1.55
CA ILE A 372 6.16 40.60 2.40
C ILE A 372 7.62 41.11 2.50
N THR A 373 8.61 40.35 2.10
CA THR A 373 10.03 40.72 2.18
C THR A 373 10.66 40.92 0.81
N VAL A 374 10.83 39.83 0.04
CA VAL A 374 11.56 39.81 -1.22
C VAL A 374 10.78 40.52 -2.34
N LEU A 375 9.50 40.24 -2.47
CA LEU A 375 8.67 40.76 -3.55
C LEU A 375 8.53 42.31 -3.49
N PRO A 376 8.31 42.97 -2.34
CA PRO A 376 8.26 44.42 -2.27
C PRO A 376 9.57 45.08 -2.68
N VAL A 377 10.70 44.54 -2.24
CA VAL A 377 12.03 45.03 -2.64
C VAL A 377 12.24 44.88 -4.16
N ALA A 378 11.93 43.71 -4.71
CA ALA A 378 12.02 43.48 -6.14
C ALA A 378 11.05 44.38 -6.96
N ALA A 379 9.82 44.61 -6.45
CA ALA A 379 8.84 45.48 -7.06
C ALA A 379 9.34 46.93 -7.12
N ASN A 380 10.08 47.39 -6.10
CA ASN A 380 10.68 48.69 -6.09
C ASN A 380 11.71 48.93 -7.25
N PHE A 381 12.48 47.92 -7.58
CA PHE A 381 13.46 47.97 -8.63
C PHE A 381 12.88 47.79 -10.05
N PHE A 382 11.93 46.88 -10.21
CA PHE A 382 11.48 46.45 -11.53
C PHE A 382 10.19 47.15 -12.01
N LEU A 383 9.32 47.66 -11.13
CA LEU A 383 8.03 48.26 -11.45
C LEU A 383 8.12 49.82 -11.55
N ARG A 384 8.90 50.32 -12.51
CA ARG A 384 9.09 51.79 -12.65
C ARG A 384 8.02 52.49 -13.51
N LYS A 385 7.25 51.74 -14.35
CA LYS A 385 6.18 52.31 -15.19
C LYS A 385 4.80 52.06 -14.60
N GLU A 386 3.90 53.04 -14.69
CA GLU A 386 2.49 52.89 -14.35
C GLU A 386 1.83 51.86 -15.27
N ALA A 387 1.26 50.81 -14.66
CA ALA A 387 0.46 49.84 -15.38
C ALA A 387 -1.02 50.24 -15.26
N ARG A 388 -1.63 50.75 -16.34
CA ARG A 388 -3.08 50.91 -16.42
C ARG A 388 -3.76 49.55 -16.46
N ASP A 389 -4.87 49.38 -15.74
CA ASP A 389 -5.66 48.15 -15.79
C ASP A 389 -6.46 48.09 -17.10
N PRO A 390 -6.15 47.18 -18.04
CA PRO A 390 -6.88 47.10 -19.31
C PRO A 390 -8.29 46.50 -19.13
N LEU A 391 -8.59 45.85 -17.99
CA LEU A 391 -9.83 45.17 -17.69
C LEU A 391 -10.70 45.87 -16.67
N GLU A 392 -10.40 47.17 -16.32
CA GLU A 392 -11.14 47.94 -15.32
C GLU A 392 -12.65 47.96 -15.60
N HIS A 393 -13.04 48.11 -16.85
CA HIS A 393 -14.42 48.07 -17.28
C HIS A 393 -15.16 46.75 -17.00
N TRP A 394 -14.46 45.61 -17.00
CA TRP A 394 -15.04 44.32 -16.65
C TRP A 394 -15.29 44.22 -15.13
N TRP A 395 -14.37 44.75 -14.33
CA TRP A 395 -14.54 44.73 -12.85
C TRP A 395 -15.67 45.63 -12.41
N ASP A 396 -15.89 46.77 -13.07
CA ASP A 396 -17.03 47.66 -12.82
C ASP A 396 -18.33 46.97 -13.24
N ARG A 397 -18.38 46.26 -14.36
CA ARG A 397 -19.57 45.48 -14.76
C ARG A 397 -19.88 44.37 -13.74
N ILE A 398 -18.86 43.59 -13.30
CA ILE A 398 -19.07 42.56 -12.30
C ILE A 398 -19.62 43.17 -11.00
N THR A 399 -19.06 44.26 -10.55
CA THR A 399 -19.53 44.99 -9.36
C THR A 399 -20.98 45.43 -9.54
N ALA A 400 -21.31 46.03 -10.68
CA ALA A 400 -22.68 46.45 -10.99
C ALA A 400 -23.69 45.29 -10.97
N ILE A 401 -23.30 44.10 -11.56
CA ILE A 401 -24.13 42.91 -11.56
C ILE A 401 -24.34 42.42 -10.12
N VAL A 402 -23.29 42.31 -9.31
CA VAL A 402 -23.37 41.84 -7.90
C VAL A 402 -24.23 42.80 -7.08
N MET A 403 -24.08 44.11 -7.26
CA MET A 403 -24.86 45.12 -6.53
C MET A 403 -26.33 45.10 -6.95
N ARG A 404 -26.63 44.79 -8.24
CA ARG A 404 -28.00 44.60 -8.74
C ARG A 404 -28.65 43.33 -8.16
N LEU A 405 -27.94 42.21 -8.11
CA LEU A 405 -28.39 40.95 -7.53
C LEU A 405 -28.66 41.02 -6.02
N THR A 406 -27.97 41.90 -5.32
CA THR A 406 -28.08 42.07 -3.87
C THR A 406 -28.81 43.38 -3.46
N ARG A 407 -29.63 43.97 -4.35
CA ARG A 407 -30.22 45.29 -4.15
C ARG A 407 -31.14 45.37 -2.94
N THR A 408 -31.99 44.38 -2.74
CA THR A 408 -32.98 44.35 -1.67
C THR A 408 -32.65 43.31 -0.61
N PRO A 409 -33.09 43.53 0.67
CA PRO A 409 -32.90 42.53 1.73
C PRO A 409 -33.56 41.18 1.43
N ALA A 410 -34.69 41.19 0.72
CA ALA A 410 -35.37 39.96 0.29
C ALA A 410 -34.52 39.16 -0.72
N MET A 411 -33.93 39.83 -1.72
CA MET A 411 -33.01 39.21 -2.66
C MET A 411 -31.77 38.67 -1.95
N CYS A 412 -31.20 39.38 -0.99
CA CYS A 412 -30.06 38.90 -0.21
C CYS A 412 -30.41 37.63 0.56
N ARG A 413 -31.55 37.55 1.23
CA ARG A 413 -32.02 36.33 1.92
C ARG A 413 -32.27 35.19 0.91
N GLY A 414 -32.88 35.49 -0.22
CA GLY A 414 -33.12 34.53 -1.29
C GLY A 414 -31.80 33.91 -1.79
N TRP A 415 -30.78 34.72 -2.06
CA TRP A 415 -29.46 34.21 -2.48
C TRP A 415 -28.78 33.36 -1.39
N ILE A 416 -28.84 33.78 -0.13
CA ILE A 416 -28.24 33.03 1.00
C ILE A 416 -28.91 31.68 1.12
N VAL A 417 -30.25 31.63 1.19
CA VAL A 417 -31.00 30.37 1.34
C VAL A 417 -30.85 29.51 0.08
N GLY A 418 -30.89 30.08 -1.12
CA GLY A 418 -30.75 29.36 -2.38
C GLY A 418 -29.36 28.73 -2.55
N ILE A 419 -28.28 29.48 -2.33
CA ILE A 419 -26.91 28.97 -2.47
C ILE A 419 -26.62 27.93 -1.39
N LEU A 420 -26.93 28.17 -0.12
CA LEU A 420 -26.67 27.20 0.95
C LEU A 420 -27.59 25.99 0.83
N GLY A 421 -28.87 26.17 0.48
CA GLY A 421 -29.79 25.06 0.24
C GLY A 421 -29.38 24.19 -0.93
N ALA A 422 -29.01 24.80 -2.07
CA ALA A 422 -28.48 24.08 -3.21
C ALA A 422 -27.17 23.33 -2.88
N SER A 423 -26.27 23.97 -2.11
CA SER A 423 -25.04 23.32 -1.68
C SER A 423 -25.31 22.09 -0.79
N LEU A 424 -26.24 22.22 0.16
CA LEU A 424 -26.64 21.11 1.02
C LEU A 424 -27.30 19.98 0.22
N LEU A 425 -28.16 20.32 -0.73
CA LEU A 425 -28.80 19.34 -1.64
C LEU A 425 -27.75 18.58 -2.46
N VAL A 426 -26.76 19.27 -3.01
CA VAL A 426 -25.66 18.64 -3.75
C VAL A 426 -24.86 17.70 -2.85
N ILE A 427 -24.50 18.15 -1.65
CA ILE A 427 -23.74 17.36 -0.67
C ILE A 427 -24.51 16.09 -0.29
N THR A 428 -25.83 16.15 -0.08
CA THR A 428 -26.62 14.98 0.34
C THR A 428 -26.93 14.00 -0.78
N LEU A 429 -27.19 14.49 -2.02
CA LEU A 429 -27.66 13.65 -3.13
C LEU A 429 -26.57 13.21 -4.11
N LEU A 430 -25.49 13.98 -4.21
CA LEU A 430 -24.48 13.79 -5.28
C LEU A 430 -23.12 13.27 -4.77
N VAL A 431 -22.95 13.00 -3.48
CA VAL A 431 -21.68 12.41 -2.96
C VAL A 431 -21.43 11.07 -3.67
N PRO A 432 -20.28 10.88 -4.33
CA PRO A 432 -19.93 9.59 -4.92
C PRO A 432 -19.60 8.56 -3.83
N LYS A 433 -19.80 7.29 -4.14
CA LYS A 433 -19.37 6.18 -3.28
C LYS A 433 -17.85 6.12 -3.15
N ALA A 434 -17.39 5.51 -2.08
CA ALA A 434 -16.00 5.58 -1.66
C ALA A 434 -15.18 4.32 -1.97
N ASN A 435 -13.88 4.54 -2.23
CA ASN A 435 -12.81 3.56 -2.18
C ASN A 435 -11.82 3.95 -1.08
N LEU A 436 -11.07 2.98 -0.52
CA LEU A 436 -10.06 3.29 0.49
C LEU A 436 -8.89 4.06 -0.13
N LEU A 437 -8.34 3.57 -1.21
CA LEU A 437 -7.18 4.12 -1.90
C LEU A 437 -7.52 4.42 -3.37
N PRO A 438 -6.82 5.39 -3.99
CA PRO A 438 -6.95 5.61 -5.41
C PRO A 438 -6.48 4.38 -6.19
N GLN A 439 -7.14 4.10 -7.30
CA GLN A 439 -6.70 3.07 -8.22
C GLN A 439 -5.39 3.50 -8.87
N ALA A 440 -4.37 2.66 -8.78
CA ALA A 440 -3.06 2.88 -9.38
C ALA A 440 -2.65 1.60 -10.14
N PRO A 441 -3.29 1.31 -11.28
CA PRO A 441 -3.01 0.09 -12.04
C PRO A 441 -1.57 0.08 -12.54
N SER A 442 -0.92 -1.08 -12.42
CA SER A 442 0.43 -1.34 -12.92
C SER A 442 0.41 -1.79 -14.39
N ASP A 443 1.58 -1.87 -14.99
CA ASP A 443 1.82 -2.39 -16.35
C ASP A 443 1.99 -3.92 -16.38
N SER A 444 1.58 -4.64 -15.34
CA SER A 444 1.67 -6.09 -15.23
C SER A 444 0.36 -6.69 -14.75
N LEU A 445 0.16 -7.96 -15.01
CA LEU A 445 -0.94 -8.74 -14.48
C LEU A 445 -0.43 -9.89 -13.63
N ASN A 446 -1.24 -10.28 -12.66
CA ASN A 446 -0.98 -11.41 -11.77
C ASN A 446 -2.14 -12.39 -11.90
N ALA A 447 -1.81 -13.67 -12.03
CA ALA A 447 -2.76 -14.74 -11.90
C ALA A 447 -2.36 -15.63 -10.73
N PHE A 448 -3.34 -15.94 -9.87
CA PHE A 448 -3.16 -16.86 -8.75
C PHE A 448 -4.00 -18.10 -9.02
N PHE A 449 -3.47 -19.26 -8.69
CA PHE A 449 -4.21 -20.51 -8.86
C PHE A 449 -4.02 -21.43 -7.66
N ALA A 450 -5.04 -22.21 -7.35
CA ALA A 450 -4.99 -23.22 -6.29
C ALA A 450 -4.40 -24.52 -6.84
N MET A 451 -3.58 -25.21 -6.05
CA MET A 451 -3.12 -26.55 -6.39
C MET A 451 -4.28 -27.56 -6.28
N PRO A 452 -4.27 -28.62 -7.08
CA PRO A 452 -5.15 -29.77 -6.86
C PRO A 452 -4.93 -30.38 -5.47
N PRO A 453 -5.96 -30.89 -4.80
CA PRO A 453 -5.82 -31.52 -3.50
C PRO A 453 -4.85 -32.70 -3.57
N GLY A 454 -3.85 -32.73 -2.67
CA GLY A 454 -2.83 -33.79 -2.64
C GLY A 454 -1.84 -33.75 -3.81
N GLY A 455 -1.86 -32.69 -4.63
CA GLY A 455 -0.92 -32.51 -5.74
C GLY A 455 0.51 -32.35 -5.24
N THR A 456 1.46 -33.05 -5.88
CA THR A 456 2.89 -32.88 -5.60
C THR A 456 3.46 -31.70 -6.40
N VAL A 457 4.54 -31.09 -5.91
CA VAL A 457 5.25 -30.03 -6.63
C VAL A 457 5.65 -30.48 -8.04
N GLU A 458 6.08 -31.72 -8.20
CA GLU A 458 6.48 -32.31 -9.46
C GLU A 458 5.28 -32.42 -10.45
N MET A 459 4.09 -32.81 -9.96
CA MET A 459 2.87 -32.80 -10.77
C MET A 459 2.51 -31.41 -11.24
N VAL A 460 2.59 -30.42 -10.33
CA VAL A 460 2.30 -29.02 -10.69
C VAL A 460 3.30 -28.47 -11.70
N GLU A 461 4.58 -28.82 -11.57
CA GLU A 461 5.63 -28.39 -12.50
C GLU A 461 5.44 -29.03 -13.89
N THR A 462 5.15 -30.32 -13.96
CA THR A 462 5.04 -31.03 -15.23
C THR A 462 3.69 -30.81 -15.93
N GLU A 463 2.57 -30.94 -15.23
CA GLU A 463 1.24 -30.95 -15.84
C GLU A 463 0.65 -29.56 -15.93
N ILE A 464 0.69 -28.77 -14.84
CA ILE A 464 0.09 -27.45 -14.81
C ILE A 464 1.01 -26.40 -15.43
N ALA A 465 2.25 -26.32 -14.91
CA ALA A 465 3.20 -25.32 -15.39
C ALA A 465 3.64 -25.61 -16.83
N GLY A 466 3.85 -26.88 -17.20
CA GLY A 466 4.12 -27.29 -18.57
C GLY A 466 3.03 -26.82 -19.53
N THR A 467 1.75 -27.03 -19.21
CA THR A 467 0.60 -26.56 -20.00
C THR A 467 0.55 -25.05 -20.12
N ILE A 468 0.75 -24.31 -19.00
CA ILE A 468 0.79 -22.85 -19.00
C ILE A 468 1.91 -22.32 -19.91
N VAL A 469 3.12 -22.90 -19.79
CA VAL A 469 4.28 -22.53 -20.62
C VAL A 469 4.01 -22.73 -22.10
N GLU A 470 3.43 -23.87 -22.47
CA GLU A 470 3.08 -24.18 -23.86
C GLU A 470 2.06 -23.18 -24.43
N ARG A 471 1.00 -22.87 -23.66
CA ARG A 471 -0.04 -21.92 -24.08
C ARG A 471 0.45 -20.47 -24.14
N LEU A 472 1.46 -20.09 -23.34
CA LEU A 472 2.07 -18.74 -23.37
C LEU A 472 3.12 -18.58 -24.48
N ARG A 473 3.68 -19.68 -24.99
CA ARG A 473 4.77 -19.67 -26.00
C ARG A 473 4.44 -18.82 -27.23
N PRO A 474 3.28 -18.93 -27.89
CA PRO A 474 2.96 -18.14 -29.10
C PRO A 474 2.97 -16.63 -28.86
N TYR A 475 2.60 -16.19 -27.65
CA TYR A 475 2.63 -14.79 -27.23
C TYR A 475 4.04 -14.28 -26.88
N MET A 476 4.88 -15.19 -26.39
CA MET A 476 6.28 -14.93 -26.07
C MET A 476 7.17 -14.88 -27.31
N ASP A 477 6.94 -15.81 -28.26
CA ASP A 477 7.70 -15.92 -29.52
C ASP A 477 7.22 -14.94 -30.61
N HIS A 478 6.29 -14.03 -30.28
CA HIS A 478 5.73 -13.00 -31.15
C HIS A 478 4.91 -13.55 -32.33
N GLU A 479 4.33 -14.74 -32.18
CA GLU A 479 3.44 -15.34 -33.18
C GLU A 479 2.01 -14.86 -33.05
N LYS A 480 1.54 -14.65 -31.80
CA LYS A 480 0.21 -14.11 -31.47
C LYS A 480 0.31 -12.81 -30.68
N GLN A 481 -0.59 -11.86 -30.97
CA GLN A 481 -0.72 -10.62 -30.17
C GLN A 481 -1.77 -10.82 -29.07
N PRO A 482 -1.67 -10.08 -27.93
CA PRO A 482 -0.64 -9.10 -27.55
C PRO A 482 0.66 -9.78 -27.13
N TYR A 483 1.80 -9.21 -27.53
CA TYR A 483 3.11 -9.80 -27.21
C TYR A 483 3.47 -9.65 -25.73
N ILE A 484 4.16 -10.65 -25.21
CA ILE A 484 4.65 -10.69 -23.83
C ILE A 484 6.15 -10.37 -23.82
N ARG A 485 6.56 -9.46 -22.94
CA ARG A 485 7.99 -9.17 -22.69
C ARG A 485 8.65 -10.28 -21.85
N GLY A 486 7.89 -10.91 -20.97
CA GLY A 486 8.32 -11.97 -20.10
C GLY A 486 7.27 -12.37 -19.08
N TYR A 487 7.42 -13.53 -18.49
CA TYR A 487 6.57 -14.01 -17.41
C TYR A 487 7.37 -14.82 -16.39
N ASN A 488 6.84 -14.87 -15.18
CA ASN A 488 7.32 -15.73 -14.10
C ASN A 488 6.18 -16.60 -13.61
N LEU A 489 6.44 -17.87 -13.46
CA LEU A 489 5.52 -18.80 -12.83
C LEU A 489 6.24 -19.38 -11.61
N SER A 490 5.64 -19.16 -10.43
CA SER A 490 6.20 -19.61 -9.15
C SER A 490 5.18 -20.43 -8.39
N SER A 491 5.64 -21.52 -7.81
CA SER A 491 4.84 -22.43 -6.97
C SER A 491 5.63 -22.75 -5.71
N PHE A 492 5.15 -22.30 -4.55
CA PHE A 492 5.75 -22.54 -3.24
C PHE A 492 4.65 -22.86 -2.22
N GLY A 493 4.56 -24.10 -1.81
CA GLY A 493 3.53 -24.54 -0.86
C GLY A 493 2.12 -24.22 -1.37
N THR A 494 1.38 -23.39 -0.64
CA THR A 494 0.02 -22.97 -1.04
C THR A 494 -0.01 -21.74 -1.97
N PHE A 495 1.14 -21.16 -2.26
CA PHE A 495 1.27 -19.97 -3.11
C PHE A 495 1.65 -20.38 -4.52
N ASN A 496 0.72 -20.20 -5.46
CA ASN A 496 0.96 -20.42 -6.87
C ASN A 496 0.57 -19.16 -7.64
N ALA A 497 1.52 -18.60 -8.36
CA ALA A 497 1.34 -17.34 -9.04
C ALA A 497 2.03 -17.31 -10.41
N LEU A 498 1.35 -16.69 -11.35
CA LEU A 498 1.85 -16.35 -12.67
C LEU A 498 1.85 -14.83 -12.83
N PHE A 499 3.02 -14.25 -13.03
CA PHE A 499 3.21 -12.82 -13.28
C PHE A 499 3.56 -12.63 -14.76
N ILE A 500 2.77 -11.80 -15.45
CA ILE A 500 2.99 -11.54 -16.88
C ILE A 500 3.23 -10.04 -17.10
N TYR A 501 4.22 -9.74 -17.92
CA TYR A 501 4.62 -8.40 -18.31
C TYR A 501 4.35 -8.21 -19.81
N PRO A 502 3.21 -7.59 -20.21
CA PRO A 502 2.91 -7.30 -21.60
C PRO A 502 3.95 -6.34 -22.20
N GLN A 503 4.21 -6.47 -23.49
CA GLN A 503 5.07 -5.53 -24.20
C GLN A 503 4.38 -4.16 -24.37
N ASP A 504 3.07 -4.15 -24.69
CA ASP A 504 2.25 -2.94 -24.74
C ASP A 504 1.29 -2.89 -23.53
N PRO A 505 1.53 -2.00 -22.54
CA PRO A 505 0.66 -1.85 -21.38
C PRO A 505 -0.79 -1.43 -21.70
N LYS A 506 -1.06 -0.88 -22.89
CA LYS A 506 -2.41 -0.50 -23.28
C LYS A 506 -3.33 -1.68 -23.59
N ARG A 507 -2.75 -2.84 -23.92
CA ARG A 507 -3.48 -4.08 -24.24
C ARG A 507 -3.57 -5.05 -23.05
N ILE A 508 -3.33 -4.55 -21.83
CA ILE A 508 -3.30 -5.41 -20.63
C ILE A 508 -4.65 -6.06 -20.35
N GLU A 509 -5.78 -5.36 -20.59
CA GLU A 509 -7.12 -5.89 -20.39
C GLU A 509 -7.43 -7.04 -21.36
N GLU A 510 -6.95 -6.93 -22.60
CA GLU A 510 -7.06 -8.00 -23.59
C GLU A 510 -6.22 -9.22 -23.15
N MET A 511 -5.01 -8.97 -22.63
CA MET A 511 -4.16 -10.04 -22.09
C MET A 511 -4.78 -10.72 -20.86
N ILE A 512 -5.47 -9.98 -20.00
CA ILE A 512 -6.21 -10.56 -18.85
C ILE A 512 -7.29 -11.52 -19.35
N GLY A 513 -8.03 -11.14 -20.40
CA GLY A 513 -9.02 -12.02 -21.02
C GLY A 513 -8.39 -13.30 -21.57
N ILE A 514 -7.30 -13.18 -22.32
CA ILE A 514 -6.57 -14.33 -22.89
C ILE A 514 -6.03 -15.25 -21.77
N VAL A 515 -5.42 -14.68 -20.74
CA VAL A 515 -4.89 -15.50 -19.64
C VAL A 515 -5.99 -16.26 -18.91
N ARG A 516 -7.16 -15.63 -18.71
CA ARG A 516 -8.29 -16.27 -18.05
C ARG A 516 -8.94 -17.33 -18.95
N ASP A 517 -9.17 -17.03 -20.22
CA ASP A 517 -10.05 -17.81 -21.12
C ASP A 517 -9.30 -18.78 -22.03
N GLU A 518 -7.96 -18.60 -22.26
CA GLU A 518 -7.15 -19.50 -23.08
C GLU A 518 -6.00 -20.18 -22.30
N VAL A 519 -5.34 -19.45 -21.36
CA VAL A 519 -4.12 -19.98 -20.71
C VAL A 519 -4.46 -20.81 -19.49
N LEU A 520 -5.35 -20.33 -18.63
CA LEU A 520 -5.67 -20.94 -17.33
C LEU A 520 -6.97 -21.74 -17.34
N VAL A 521 -7.64 -21.84 -18.50
CA VAL A 521 -8.85 -22.64 -18.68
C VAL A 521 -8.52 -24.13 -18.72
N ASP A 522 -9.42 -24.97 -18.21
CA ASP A 522 -9.33 -26.45 -18.23
C ASP A 522 -8.01 -27.02 -17.67
N LEU A 523 -7.45 -26.36 -16.66
CA LEU A 523 -6.36 -26.94 -15.87
C LEU A 523 -6.94 -27.94 -14.86
N PRO A 524 -6.29 -29.12 -14.66
CA PRO A 524 -6.80 -30.15 -13.77
C PRO A 524 -7.09 -29.64 -12.36
N ASP A 525 -8.33 -29.75 -11.90
CA ASP A 525 -8.81 -29.38 -10.55
C ASP A 525 -8.31 -28.02 -10.02
N THR A 526 -7.99 -27.10 -10.94
CA THR A 526 -7.36 -25.81 -10.64
C THR A 526 -8.33 -24.67 -10.82
N ARG A 527 -8.46 -23.83 -9.81
CA ARG A 527 -9.20 -22.55 -9.91
C ARG A 527 -8.20 -21.41 -10.00
N ALA A 528 -8.31 -20.60 -11.02
CA ALA A 528 -7.43 -19.49 -11.27
C ALA A 528 -8.15 -18.14 -11.19
N PHE A 529 -7.44 -17.12 -10.70
CA PHE A 529 -7.91 -15.74 -10.61
C PHE A 529 -6.90 -14.85 -11.29
N VAL A 530 -7.36 -14.06 -12.26
CA VAL A 530 -6.50 -13.14 -13.03
C VAL A 530 -6.87 -11.72 -12.70
N GLN A 531 -5.91 -10.90 -12.33
CA GLN A 531 -6.12 -9.50 -12.02
C GLN A 531 -4.96 -8.63 -12.50
N ARG A 532 -5.25 -7.37 -12.75
CA ARG A 532 -4.22 -6.37 -12.97
C ARG A 532 -3.48 -6.07 -11.69
N SER A 533 -2.15 -5.96 -11.75
CA SER A 533 -1.35 -5.55 -10.60
C SER A 533 -1.61 -4.09 -10.24
N SER A 534 -1.48 -3.73 -8.97
CA SER A 534 -1.58 -2.36 -8.48
C SER A 534 -0.24 -1.86 -7.96
N LEU A 535 0.08 -0.58 -8.21
CA LEU A 535 1.27 0.08 -7.65
C LEU A 535 1.15 0.36 -6.15
N LEU A 536 -0.09 0.58 -5.68
CA LEU A 536 -0.43 0.76 -4.28
C LEU A 536 -0.96 -0.57 -3.74
N ASN A 537 -0.07 -1.53 -3.57
CA ASN A 537 -0.43 -2.85 -3.08
C ASN A 537 -0.12 -2.96 -1.58
N PHE A 538 -1.18 -3.01 -0.75
CA PHE A 538 -1.10 -3.30 0.68
C PHE A 538 -1.52 -4.74 0.99
N GLY A 539 -1.22 -5.67 0.09
CA GLY A 539 -1.55 -7.09 0.16
C GLY A 539 -1.75 -7.68 -1.24
N PHE A 540 -1.95 -8.99 -1.34
CA PHE A 540 -2.10 -9.70 -2.61
C PHE A 540 -3.34 -9.25 -3.45
N ASP A 541 -4.30 -8.58 -2.81
CA ASP A 541 -5.60 -8.25 -3.40
C ASP A 541 -5.71 -6.80 -3.90
N GLY A 542 -4.59 -6.10 -4.08
CA GLY A 542 -4.59 -4.72 -4.61
C GLY A 542 -5.28 -3.67 -3.73
N GLY A 543 -5.60 -3.98 -2.47
CA GLY A 543 -6.24 -3.07 -1.52
C GLY A 543 -7.74 -2.84 -1.78
N ARG A 544 -8.39 -3.69 -2.59
CA ARG A 544 -9.85 -3.61 -2.89
C ARG A 544 -10.64 -4.79 -2.37
N SER A 545 -9.99 -5.82 -1.81
CA SER A 545 -10.65 -7.02 -1.32
C SER A 545 -11.39 -6.77 -0.01
N ILE A 546 -12.62 -7.21 0.04
CA ILE A 546 -13.49 -7.26 1.22
C ILE A 546 -13.44 -8.68 1.76
N ASN A 547 -13.00 -8.84 3.00
CA ASN A 547 -12.96 -10.14 3.65
C ASN A 547 -14.30 -10.40 4.35
N VAL A 548 -15.05 -11.35 3.83
CA VAL A 548 -16.27 -11.87 4.47
C VAL A 548 -15.86 -13.07 5.33
N ASP A 549 -15.68 -12.85 6.62
CA ASP A 549 -15.25 -13.84 7.58
C ASP A 549 -16.46 -14.62 8.09
N LEU A 550 -16.55 -15.88 7.72
CA LEU A 550 -17.51 -16.85 8.27
C LEU A 550 -16.86 -17.50 9.50
N GLN A 551 -17.41 -17.28 10.67
CA GLN A 551 -16.84 -17.72 11.94
C GLN A 551 -17.74 -18.76 12.60
N GLY A 552 -17.16 -19.86 13.08
CA GLY A 552 -17.90 -20.96 13.74
C GLY A 552 -16.98 -22.05 14.25
N SER A 553 -17.54 -23.01 14.97
CA SER A 553 -16.78 -24.12 15.57
C SER A 553 -16.51 -25.27 14.59
N ASP A 554 -17.46 -25.55 13.68
CA ASP A 554 -17.39 -26.65 12.71
C ASP A 554 -16.88 -26.19 11.34
N ILE A 555 -15.74 -26.74 10.93
CA ILE A 555 -15.11 -26.41 9.65
C ILE A 555 -15.93 -26.89 8.44
N ASN A 556 -16.64 -28.04 8.56
CA ASN A 556 -17.44 -28.56 7.46
C ASN A 556 -18.64 -27.66 7.21
N ALA A 557 -19.34 -27.28 8.29
CA ALA A 557 -20.46 -26.34 8.18
C ALA A 557 -20.01 -24.97 7.64
N LEU A 558 -18.81 -24.46 8.03
CA LEU A 558 -18.22 -23.24 7.45
C LEU A 558 -17.98 -23.38 5.95
N SER A 559 -17.49 -24.55 5.52
CA SER A 559 -17.23 -24.81 4.09
C SER A 559 -18.54 -24.89 3.29
N ASP A 560 -19.56 -25.57 3.81
CA ASP A 560 -20.87 -25.67 3.15
C ASP A 560 -21.51 -24.29 2.98
N ILE A 561 -21.46 -23.45 4.00
CA ILE A 561 -21.95 -22.07 3.92
C ILE A 561 -21.14 -21.27 2.90
N ALA A 562 -19.81 -21.42 2.88
CA ALA A 562 -18.95 -20.72 1.93
C ALA A 562 -19.24 -21.13 0.47
N MET A 563 -19.46 -22.44 0.23
CA MET A 563 -19.84 -22.94 -1.11
C MET A 563 -21.17 -22.38 -1.59
N ARG A 564 -22.14 -22.15 -0.71
CA ARG A 564 -23.42 -21.49 -1.03
C ARG A 564 -23.26 -19.99 -1.19
N ALA A 565 -22.37 -19.37 -0.40
CA ALA A 565 -22.15 -17.93 -0.45
C ALA A 565 -21.50 -17.46 -1.78
N MET A 566 -20.60 -18.25 -2.36
CA MET A 566 -19.88 -17.86 -3.57
C MET A 566 -20.81 -17.59 -4.78
N PRO A 567 -21.75 -18.47 -5.18
CA PRO A 567 -22.68 -18.18 -6.28
C PRO A 567 -23.59 -16.99 -5.95
N LEU A 568 -24.06 -16.86 -4.70
CA LEU A 568 -24.89 -15.76 -4.25
C LEU A 568 -24.16 -14.41 -4.36
N ILE A 569 -22.86 -14.37 -4.00
CA ILE A 569 -22.02 -13.18 -4.15
C ILE A 569 -21.85 -12.84 -5.63
N ASN A 570 -21.60 -13.83 -6.50
CA ASN A 570 -21.43 -13.60 -7.93
C ASN A 570 -22.73 -13.15 -8.64
N GLU A 571 -23.88 -13.62 -8.15
CA GLU A 571 -25.18 -13.15 -8.64
C GLU A 571 -25.46 -11.71 -8.21
N THR A 572 -25.13 -11.36 -6.96
CA THR A 572 -25.34 -10.01 -6.40
C THR A 572 -24.36 -8.99 -6.96
N ILE A 573 -23.10 -9.42 -7.18
CA ILE A 573 -22.00 -8.59 -7.69
C ILE A 573 -21.42 -9.26 -8.93
N PRO A 574 -22.00 -9.06 -10.11
CA PRO A 574 -21.53 -9.67 -11.35
C PRO A 574 -20.08 -9.27 -11.64
N GLY A 575 -19.22 -10.26 -11.93
CA GLY A 575 -17.78 -10.02 -12.17
C GLY A 575 -16.92 -9.90 -10.91
N ALA A 576 -17.48 -10.09 -9.72
CA ALA A 576 -16.69 -10.18 -8.50
C ALA A 576 -15.79 -11.43 -8.51
N GLN A 577 -14.56 -11.29 -8.04
CA GLN A 577 -13.67 -12.42 -7.80
C GLN A 577 -13.79 -12.82 -6.34
N VAL A 578 -14.25 -14.06 -6.09
CA VAL A 578 -14.42 -14.59 -4.74
C VAL A 578 -13.38 -15.67 -4.50
N ARG A 579 -12.44 -15.40 -3.59
CA ARG A 579 -11.36 -16.31 -3.22
C ARG A 579 -11.53 -16.78 -1.77
N PRO A 580 -11.76 -18.08 -1.53
CA PRO A 580 -11.80 -18.61 -0.18
C PRO A 580 -10.38 -18.72 0.44
N VAL A 581 -10.26 -18.40 1.74
CA VAL A 581 -9.03 -18.50 2.53
C VAL A 581 -9.37 -19.07 3.92
N PRO A 582 -8.87 -20.22 4.29
CA PRO A 582 -8.15 -21.19 3.45
C PRO A 582 -8.99 -21.69 2.28
N ASN A 583 -8.33 -22.37 1.33
CA ASN A 583 -9.02 -22.96 0.19
C ASN A 583 -10.17 -23.88 0.66
N LEU A 584 -11.31 -23.85 -0.05
CA LEU A 584 -12.47 -24.69 0.26
C LEU A 584 -12.24 -26.20 0.02
N GLN A 585 -11.13 -26.55 -0.58
CA GLN A 585 -10.72 -27.94 -0.72
C GLN A 585 -10.28 -28.48 0.65
N ILE A 586 -11.27 -28.82 1.48
CA ILE A 586 -11.07 -29.45 2.80
C ILE A 586 -10.61 -30.92 2.64
N ALA A 587 -10.62 -31.40 1.41
CA ALA A 587 -10.44 -32.80 1.06
C ALA A 587 -9.00 -33.12 0.65
N GLU A 588 -7.98 -32.62 1.39
CA GLU A 588 -6.64 -33.19 1.17
C GLU A 588 -6.56 -34.61 1.67
N PRO A 589 -6.02 -35.54 0.86
CA PRO A 589 -5.85 -36.93 1.27
C PRO A 589 -4.97 -37.01 2.51
N GLU A 590 -5.47 -37.58 3.58
CA GLU A 590 -4.78 -37.80 4.83
C GLU A 590 -4.75 -39.27 5.19
N LEU A 591 -3.60 -39.78 5.61
CA LEU A 591 -3.46 -41.12 6.20
C LEU A 591 -3.35 -40.97 7.72
N GLN A 592 -4.39 -41.37 8.43
CA GLN A 592 -4.38 -41.40 9.88
C GLN A 592 -3.92 -42.75 10.37
N LEU A 593 -2.84 -42.80 11.15
CA LEU A 593 -2.37 -44.01 11.81
C LEU A 593 -2.88 -44.04 13.23
N VAL A 594 -3.91 -44.83 13.47
CA VAL A 594 -4.53 -45.00 14.78
C VAL A 594 -3.73 -46.02 15.59
N PRO A 595 -3.09 -45.66 16.72
CA PRO A 595 -2.22 -46.55 17.47
C PRO A 595 -3.00 -47.66 18.17
N ASN A 596 -2.45 -48.89 18.15
CA ASN A 596 -2.95 -50.02 18.95
C ASN A 596 -2.12 -50.12 20.24
N ASP A 597 -2.53 -49.47 21.31
CA ASP A 597 -1.76 -49.34 22.56
C ASP A 597 -1.39 -50.68 23.16
N ARG A 598 -2.28 -51.72 23.08
CA ARG A 598 -2.00 -53.03 23.63
C ARG A 598 -0.84 -53.71 22.90
N ARG A 599 -0.81 -53.64 21.56
CA ARG A 599 0.26 -54.23 20.77
C ARG A 599 1.55 -53.42 20.90
N ILE A 600 1.46 -52.11 20.92
CA ILE A 600 2.64 -51.22 21.10
C ILE A 600 3.34 -51.51 22.43
N THR A 601 2.56 -51.61 23.53
CA THR A 601 3.08 -51.93 24.87
C THR A 601 3.63 -53.35 24.93
N ALA A 602 2.91 -54.33 24.34
CA ALA A 602 3.40 -55.72 24.27
C ALA A 602 4.68 -55.84 23.46
N ALA A 603 4.89 -54.97 22.48
CA ALA A 603 6.10 -54.92 21.71
C ALA A 603 7.27 -54.22 22.45
N GLY A 604 7.04 -53.66 23.65
CA GLY A 604 8.01 -52.91 24.41
C GLY A 604 8.29 -51.51 23.86
N LEU A 605 7.32 -50.97 23.09
CA LEU A 605 7.39 -49.61 22.52
C LEU A 605 6.40 -48.69 23.21
N ASP A 606 6.53 -47.41 23.02
CA ASP A 606 5.55 -46.37 23.34
C ASP A 606 5.04 -45.67 22.07
N ARG A 607 4.03 -44.79 22.20
CA ARG A 607 3.48 -44.04 21.07
C ARG A 607 4.52 -43.14 20.40
N ALA A 608 5.42 -42.54 21.18
CA ALA A 608 6.45 -41.63 20.67
C ALA A 608 7.48 -42.39 19.80
N ALA A 609 7.87 -43.59 20.25
CA ALA A 609 8.75 -44.45 19.49
C ALA A 609 8.14 -44.89 18.15
N VAL A 610 6.85 -45.30 18.16
CA VAL A 610 6.15 -45.64 16.92
C VAL A 610 6.00 -44.43 16.00
N ALA A 611 5.67 -43.25 16.55
CA ALA A 611 5.58 -42.02 15.76
C ALA A 611 6.93 -41.64 15.13
N SER A 612 8.06 -41.82 15.86
CA SER A 612 9.41 -41.59 15.33
C SER A 612 9.75 -42.55 14.18
N ILE A 613 9.39 -43.83 14.33
CA ILE A 613 9.56 -44.82 13.26
C ILE A 613 8.74 -44.47 12.01
N VAL A 614 7.44 -44.11 12.21
CA VAL A 614 6.57 -43.70 11.10
C VAL A 614 7.16 -42.50 10.37
N ARG A 615 7.65 -41.50 11.12
CA ARG A 615 8.28 -40.30 10.53
C ARG A 615 9.50 -40.69 9.69
N ALA A 616 10.37 -41.53 10.21
CA ALA A 616 11.52 -42.03 9.47
C ALA A 616 11.12 -42.78 8.18
N LEU A 617 9.99 -43.53 8.22
CA LEU A 617 9.46 -44.24 7.06
C LEU A 617 8.71 -43.31 6.06
N THR A 618 8.37 -42.11 6.41
CA THR A 618 7.59 -41.19 5.54
C THR A 618 8.41 -39.98 5.08
N SER A 619 8.43 -38.89 5.87
CA SER A 619 9.13 -37.65 5.54
C SER A 619 10.63 -37.66 5.81
N GLY A 620 11.11 -38.66 6.58
CA GLY A 620 12.44 -38.71 7.17
C GLY A 620 12.51 -38.07 8.54
N SER A 621 13.44 -38.50 9.36
CA SER A 621 13.71 -37.98 10.70
C SER A 621 15.05 -37.29 10.71
N PHE A 622 15.08 -36.03 11.14
CA PHE A 622 16.32 -35.31 11.41
C PHE A 622 17.05 -35.97 12.57
N VAL A 623 18.30 -36.35 12.35
CA VAL A 623 19.10 -37.07 13.37
C VAL A 623 20.34 -36.31 13.81
N GLY A 624 20.71 -35.23 13.12
CA GLY A 624 21.85 -34.39 13.47
C GLY A 624 22.30 -33.53 12.29
N GLU A 625 23.40 -32.83 12.48
CA GLU A 625 24.04 -32.02 11.42
C GLU A 625 25.42 -32.63 11.12
N TYR A 626 25.79 -32.68 9.86
CA TYR A 626 27.12 -33.01 9.37
C TYR A 626 27.83 -31.75 8.86
N PHE A 627 29.08 -31.55 9.24
CA PHE A 627 29.88 -30.42 8.79
C PHE A 627 31.06 -30.91 7.96
N ASP A 628 31.10 -30.60 6.68
CA ASP A 628 32.16 -31.06 5.77
C ASP A 628 33.43 -30.18 5.80
N GLY A 629 33.51 -29.21 6.72
CA GLY A 629 34.57 -28.20 6.84
C GLY A 629 34.20 -26.86 6.22
N ASN A 630 33.24 -26.81 5.32
CA ASN A 630 32.70 -25.60 4.70
C ASN A 630 31.21 -25.43 4.97
N ASP A 631 30.44 -26.48 4.72
CA ASP A 631 28.98 -26.42 4.72
C ASP A 631 28.40 -27.32 5.82
N ARG A 632 27.26 -26.93 6.39
CA ARG A 632 26.44 -27.75 7.29
C ARG A 632 25.36 -28.43 6.46
N MET A 633 25.22 -29.74 6.66
CA MET A 633 24.19 -30.54 6.00
C MET A 633 23.35 -31.23 7.08
N ASP A 634 22.04 -31.20 6.92
CA ASP A 634 21.15 -31.95 7.79
C ASP A 634 21.32 -33.46 7.52
N MET A 635 21.47 -34.26 8.58
CA MET A 635 21.45 -35.70 8.49
C MET A 635 20.00 -36.18 8.65
N ILE A 636 19.47 -36.85 7.62
CA ILE A 636 18.10 -37.32 7.56
C ILE A 636 18.07 -38.84 7.49
N LEU A 637 17.55 -39.50 8.52
CA LEU A 637 17.26 -40.90 8.52
C LEU A 637 15.94 -41.16 7.80
N LYS A 638 15.94 -41.96 6.74
CA LYS A 638 14.79 -42.19 5.88
C LYS A 638 14.60 -43.66 5.57
N GLY A 639 13.37 -44.12 5.52
CA GLY A 639 13.01 -45.49 5.05
C GLY A 639 12.89 -45.57 3.54
N PRO A 640 12.63 -46.76 3.03
CA PRO A 640 12.37 -46.95 1.59
C PRO A 640 11.11 -46.21 1.17
N ARG A 641 11.04 -45.86 -0.12
CA ARG A 641 9.80 -45.30 -0.71
C ARG A 641 8.73 -46.39 -0.76
N TRP A 642 7.51 -46.03 -0.47
CA TRP A 642 6.30 -46.84 -0.60
C TRP A 642 5.29 -46.17 -1.52
N ASN A 643 4.56 -46.95 -2.31
CA ASN A 643 3.65 -46.46 -3.35
C ASN A 643 2.18 -46.56 -2.91
N SER A 644 1.91 -47.29 -1.82
CA SER A 644 0.56 -47.47 -1.30
C SER A 644 0.57 -47.51 0.25
N PRO A 645 -0.54 -47.17 0.90
CA PRO A 645 -0.68 -47.31 2.35
C PRO A 645 -0.55 -48.75 2.82
N GLU A 646 -0.89 -49.72 1.98
CA GLU A 646 -0.75 -51.14 2.22
C GLU A 646 0.71 -51.58 2.28
N GLU A 647 1.57 -51.02 1.42
CA GLU A 647 3.01 -51.23 1.51
C GLU A 647 3.58 -50.63 2.80
N LEU A 648 3.17 -49.42 3.23
CA LEU A 648 3.57 -48.86 4.52
C LEU A 648 3.11 -49.77 5.69
N ALA A 649 1.89 -50.29 5.64
CA ALA A 649 1.38 -51.20 6.67
C ALA A 649 2.17 -52.49 6.76
N ALA A 650 2.69 -53.01 5.63
CA ALA A 650 3.48 -54.24 5.58
C ALA A 650 4.96 -54.07 5.98
N VAL A 651 5.45 -52.83 6.20
CA VAL A 651 6.84 -52.57 6.58
C VAL A 651 7.17 -53.26 7.90
N PRO A 652 8.16 -54.19 7.93
CA PRO A 652 8.59 -54.87 9.15
C PRO A 652 9.52 -53.94 9.96
N ILE A 653 9.38 -53.98 11.28
CA ILE A 653 10.24 -53.33 12.25
C ILE A 653 10.67 -54.28 13.34
N ALA A 654 11.88 -54.18 13.81
CA ALA A 654 12.32 -54.88 15.00
C ALA A 654 11.79 -54.21 16.27
N THR A 655 11.28 -54.98 17.19
CA THR A 655 10.74 -54.51 18.45
C THR A 655 11.48 -55.08 19.64
N PRO A 656 11.55 -54.38 20.81
CA PRO A 656 12.30 -54.86 21.98
C PRO A 656 11.83 -56.19 22.52
N LEU A 657 10.52 -56.49 22.54
CA LEU A 657 9.95 -57.64 23.26
C LEU A 657 9.20 -58.65 22.37
N ALA A 658 8.65 -58.20 21.23
CA ALA A 658 7.77 -59.03 20.40
C ALA A 658 8.43 -59.51 19.08
N GLY A 659 9.76 -59.28 18.91
CA GLY A 659 10.45 -59.61 17.70
C GLY A 659 10.05 -58.72 16.53
N ILE A 660 9.89 -59.28 15.34
CA ILE A 660 9.49 -58.54 14.16
C ILE A 660 8.00 -58.29 14.14
N GLN A 661 7.56 -57.04 14.07
CA GLN A 661 6.18 -56.65 13.88
C GLN A 661 6.05 -55.74 12.67
N THR A 662 4.87 -55.70 12.08
CA THR A 662 4.63 -54.75 10.99
C THR A 662 3.99 -53.46 11.51
N ILE A 663 4.10 -52.33 10.79
CA ILE A 663 3.45 -51.08 11.13
C ILE A 663 1.93 -51.27 11.21
N GLY A 664 1.32 -52.06 10.33
CA GLY A 664 -0.11 -52.37 10.35
C GLY A 664 -0.58 -53.21 11.52
N GLU A 665 0.34 -53.90 12.23
CA GLU A 665 0.02 -54.61 13.49
C GLU A 665 0.03 -53.65 14.68
N LEU A 666 0.90 -52.62 14.65
CA LEU A 666 1.01 -51.62 15.70
C LEU A 666 0.02 -50.49 15.54
N THR A 667 -0.38 -50.22 14.28
CA THR A 667 -1.31 -49.12 13.94
C THR A 667 -2.36 -49.58 12.97
N ARG A 668 -3.51 -48.92 12.95
CA ARG A 668 -4.51 -49.06 11.88
C ARG A 668 -4.42 -47.84 10.99
N ILE A 669 -4.15 -48.05 9.69
CA ILE A 669 -4.09 -46.96 8.73
C ILE A 669 -5.49 -46.73 8.16
N GLU A 670 -6.03 -45.52 8.40
CA GLU A 670 -7.30 -45.04 7.91
C GLU A 670 -7.08 -43.97 6.85
N ARG A 671 -7.73 -44.12 5.68
CA ARG A 671 -7.75 -43.08 4.66
C ARG A 671 -8.83 -42.08 5.01
N THR A 672 -8.49 -40.83 5.19
CA THR A 672 -9.43 -39.76 5.50
C THR A 672 -9.09 -38.53 4.65
N VAL A 673 -9.81 -37.47 4.86
CA VAL A 673 -9.55 -36.17 4.27
C VAL A 673 -9.46 -35.12 5.38
N GLY A 674 -8.54 -34.21 5.27
CA GLY A 674 -8.32 -33.19 6.28
C GLY A 674 -8.12 -31.81 5.67
N PRO A 675 -8.27 -30.73 6.48
CA PRO A 675 -7.96 -29.39 6.03
C PRO A 675 -6.44 -29.14 6.07
N THR A 676 -5.88 -28.64 4.99
CA THR A 676 -4.46 -28.23 4.90
C THR A 676 -4.09 -27.10 5.84
N GLN A 677 -5.04 -26.16 6.05
CA GLN A 677 -4.82 -24.95 6.81
C GLN A 677 -6.03 -24.64 7.70
N LEU A 678 -5.78 -24.30 8.94
CA LEU A 678 -6.78 -23.80 9.88
C LEU A 678 -6.52 -22.33 10.19
N LEU A 679 -7.44 -21.47 9.76
CA LEU A 679 -7.39 -20.04 10.06
C LEU A 679 -8.19 -19.72 11.33
N ARG A 680 -7.61 -18.94 12.22
CA ARG A 680 -8.30 -18.34 13.35
C ARG A 680 -8.13 -16.83 13.35
N VAL A 681 -9.24 -16.13 13.44
CA VAL A 681 -9.29 -14.68 13.53
C VAL A 681 -9.90 -14.32 14.88
N ASN A 682 -9.15 -13.58 15.70
CA ASN A 682 -9.50 -13.26 17.08
C ASN A 682 -9.83 -14.51 17.94
N GLY A 683 -9.10 -15.60 17.70
CA GLY A 683 -9.28 -16.86 18.43
C GLY A 683 -10.41 -17.75 17.92
N GLN A 684 -11.31 -17.27 17.07
CA GLN A 684 -12.39 -18.05 16.47
C GLN A 684 -11.95 -18.68 15.14
N ARG A 685 -12.33 -19.94 14.92
CA ARG A 685 -12.10 -20.61 13.63
C ARG A 685 -12.87 -19.87 12.54
N THR A 686 -12.19 -19.55 11.45
CA THR A 686 -12.70 -18.65 10.42
C THR A 686 -12.41 -19.22 9.04
N LEU A 687 -13.39 -19.10 8.16
CA LEU A 687 -13.23 -19.23 6.72
C LEU A 687 -13.53 -17.87 6.10
N THR A 688 -12.56 -17.29 5.43
CA THR A 688 -12.66 -15.97 4.82
C THR A 688 -12.98 -16.11 3.34
N LEU A 689 -14.01 -15.45 2.85
CA LEU A 689 -14.23 -15.20 1.44
C LEU A 689 -13.68 -13.83 1.10
N ALA A 690 -12.54 -13.78 0.42
CA ALA A 690 -11.94 -12.56 -0.07
C ALA A 690 -12.65 -12.16 -1.38
N VAL A 691 -13.52 -11.14 -1.31
CA VAL A 691 -14.34 -10.65 -2.41
C VAL A 691 -13.69 -9.40 -3.00
N THR A 692 -13.22 -9.49 -4.25
CA THR A 692 -12.69 -8.34 -4.99
C THR A 692 -13.71 -7.89 -6.02
N PRO A 693 -14.31 -6.69 -5.87
CA PRO A 693 -15.30 -6.19 -6.82
C PRO A 693 -14.66 -5.82 -8.17
N PRO A 694 -15.43 -5.82 -9.28
CA PRO A 694 -14.95 -5.36 -10.58
C PRO A 694 -14.51 -3.88 -10.53
N GLU A 695 -13.67 -3.45 -11.49
CA GLU A 695 -13.08 -2.10 -11.48
C GLU A 695 -14.11 -0.96 -11.50
N GLU A 696 -15.26 -1.20 -12.14
CA GLU A 696 -16.36 -0.23 -12.25
C GLU A 696 -17.12 -0.03 -10.94
N MET A 697 -17.07 -0.99 -10.02
CA MET A 697 -17.80 -0.95 -8.75
C MET A 697 -16.86 -0.50 -7.64
N THR A 698 -17.30 0.40 -6.77
CA THR A 698 -16.51 0.84 -5.60
C THR A 698 -16.54 -0.20 -4.48
N VAL A 699 -15.53 -0.17 -3.62
CA VAL A 699 -15.47 -1.06 -2.43
C VAL A 699 -16.68 -0.82 -1.51
N GLN A 700 -17.13 0.43 -1.38
CA GLN A 700 -18.31 0.75 -0.58
C GLN A 700 -19.60 0.16 -1.18
N GLU A 701 -19.81 0.26 -2.49
CA GLU A 701 -20.98 -0.35 -3.15
C GLU A 701 -21.01 -1.86 -2.98
N ALA A 702 -19.84 -2.50 -3.14
CA ALA A 702 -19.72 -3.94 -2.92
C ALA A 702 -19.97 -4.32 -1.46
N LEU A 703 -19.46 -3.54 -0.49
CA LEU A 703 -19.71 -3.76 0.93
C LEU A 703 -21.18 -3.60 1.30
N ASP A 704 -21.83 -2.55 0.77
CA ASP A 704 -23.28 -2.32 0.96
C ASP A 704 -24.07 -3.53 0.39
N ALA A 705 -23.76 -4.00 -0.83
CA ALA A 705 -24.38 -5.17 -1.44
C ALA A 705 -24.17 -6.47 -0.63
N LEU A 706 -22.94 -6.69 -0.14
CA LEU A 706 -22.63 -7.84 0.70
C LEU A 706 -23.36 -7.79 2.05
N ARG A 707 -23.48 -6.61 2.67
CA ARG A 707 -24.10 -6.42 3.97
C ARG A 707 -25.62 -6.45 3.93
N ASP A 708 -26.23 -5.80 2.91
CA ASP A 708 -27.66 -5.56 2.84
C ASP A 708 -28.41 -6.65 2.04
N VAL A 709 -27.74 -7.33 1.10
CA VAL A 709 -28.36 -8.37 0.26
C VAL A 709 -27.83 -9.76 0.62
N VAL A 710 -26.51 -9.97 0.55
CA VAL A 710 -25.89 -11.30 0.75
C VAL A 710 -25.98 -11.74 2.21
N GLY A 711 -25.65 -10.84 3.15
CA GLY A 711 -25.59 -11.15 4.58
C GLY A 711 -26.90 -11.66 5.17
N PRO A 712 -28.08 -11.04 4.93
CA PRO A 712 -29.36 -11.54 5.39
C PRO A 712 -29.69 -12.92 4.83
N GLN A 713 -29.48 -13.15 3.53
CA GLN A 713 -29.75 -14.44 2.89
C GLN A 713 -28.84 -15.56 3.43
N LEU A 714 -27.57 -15.25 3.73
CA LEU A 714 -26.67 -16.24 4.33
C LEU A 714 -27.08 -16.58 5.75
N ARG A 715 -27.57 -15.63 6.55
CA ARG A 715 -28.01 -15.88 7.93
C ARG A 715 -29.18 -16.84 8.01
N ASP A 716 -30.03 -16.90 6.98
CA ASP A 716 -31.16 -17.84 6.90
C ASP A 716 -30.70 -19.31 6.82
N PHE A 717 -29.48 -19.55 6.32
CA PHE A 717 -28.88 -20.88 6.21
C PHE A 717 -27.84 -21.20 7.30
N MET A 718 -27.46 -20.21 8.12
CA MET A 718 -26.39 -20.35 9.09
C MET A 718 -26.92 -20.93 10.43
N PRO A 719 -26.19 -21.89 11.03
CA PRO A 719 -26.39 -22.27 12.42
C PRO A 719 -26.25 -21.09 13.38
N ALA A 720 -26.94 -21.19 14.55
CA ALA A 720 -26.98 -20.09 15.52
C ALA A 720 -25.61 -19.76 16.17
N ASP A 721 -24.68 -20.71 16.17
CA ASP A 721 -23.31 -20.56 16.69
C ASP A 721 -22.34 -19.93 15.68
N MET A 722 -22.80 -19.64 14.47
CA MET A 722 -22.00 -19.01 13.43
C MET A 722 -22.27 -17.52 13.29
N SER A 723 -21.24 -16.77 12.87
CA SER A 723 -21.34 -15.34 12.64
C SER A 723 -20.63 -14.91 11.36
N ILE A 724 -21.07 -13.77 10.79
CA ILE A 724 -20.45 -13.11 9.64
C ILE A 724 -19.82 -11.82 10.12
N ALA A 725 -18.54 -11.64 9.81
CA ALA A 725 -17.85 -10.37 10.00
C ALA A 725 -17.25 -9.86 8.68
N TYR A 726 -17.38 -8.56 8.45
CA TYR A 726 -16.81 -7.91 7.25
C TYR A 726 -15.53 -7.20 7.67
N ARG A 727 -14.39 -7.57 7.08
CA ARG A 727 -13.05 -7.12 7.48
C ARG A 727 -12.17 -6.73 6.29
N GLY A 728 -10.89 -6.47 6.59
CA GLY A 728 -9.92 -6.10 5.57
C GLY A 728 -10.09 -4.67 5.11
N THR A 729 -10.31 -4.45 3.80
CA THR A 729 -10.52 -3.11 3.25
C THR A 729 -11.80 -2.45 3.77
N ALA A 730 -12.83 -3.23 4.15
CA ALA A 730 -14.09 -2.74 4.69
C ALA A 730 -13.90 -2.01 6.04
N ASP A 731 -13.25 -2.65 7.02
CA ASP A 731 -12.98 -2.04 8.33
C ASP A 731 -12.10 -0.79 8.21
N ARG A 732 -11.07 -0.87 7.35
CA ARG A 732 -10.16 0.24 7.09
C ARG A 732 -10.89 1.40 6.43
N LEU A 733 -11.79 1.13 5.47
CA LEU A 733 -12.59 2.15 4.80
C LEU A 733 -13.44 2.93 5.81
N GLU A 734 -14.26 2.23 6.60
CA GLU A 734 -15.13 2.84 7.61
C GLU A 734 -14.31 3.63 8.66
N GLY A 735 -13.22 3.03 9.18
CA GLY A 735 -12.32 3.65 10.15
C GLY A 735 -11.64 4.92 9.60
N ALA A 736 -11.11 4.85 8.39
CA ALA A 736 -10.42 5.96 7.75
C ALA A 736 -11.37 7.14 7.44
N PHE A 737 -12.57 6.86 6.89
CA PHE A 737 -13.56 7.92 6.62
C PHE A 737 -14.11 8.54 7.91
N ARG A 738 -14.33 7.74 8.96
CA ARG A 738 -14.69 8.27 10.28
C ARG A 738 -13.61 9.20 10.84
N THR A 739 -12.35 8.77 10.78
CA THR A 739 -11.21 9.59 11.24
C THR A 739 -11.09 10.86 10.42
N MET A 740 -11.26 10.80 9.09
CA MET A 740 -11.26 11.97 8.21
C MET A 740 -12.41 12.93 8.51
N ALA A 741 -13.62 12.44 8.78
CA ALA A 741 -14.76 13.26 9.15
C ALA A 741 -14.50 14.01 10.49
N ILE A 742 -13.92 13.33 11.48
CA ILE A 742 -13.52 13.94 12.75
C ILE A 742 -12.44 15.00 12.50
N ASN A 743 -11.41 14.73 11.72
CA ASN A 743 -10.35 15.66 11.39
C ASN A 743 -10.88 16.89 10.64
N LEU A 744 -11.82 16.70 9.73
CA LEU A 744 -12.51 17.79 9.02
C LEU A 744 -13.29 18.70 10.00
N ALA A 745 -14.00 18.10 10.96
CA ALA A 745 -14.71 18.83 12.01
C ALA A 745 -13.74 19.59 12.92
N ILE A 746 -12.64 18.97 13.36
CA ILE A 746 -11.59 19.63 14.15
C ILE A 746 -10.98 20.79 13.35
N ALA A 747 -10.64 20.59 12.10
CA ALA A 747 -10.11 21.63 11.21
C ALA A 747 -11.08 22.81 11.10
N ALA A 748 -12.38 22.55 10.93
CA ALA A 748 -13.41 23.59 10.87
C ALA A 748 -13.53 24.37 12.18
N VAL A 749 -13.45 23.70 13.34
CA VAL A 749 -13.47 24.36 14.67
C VAL A 749 -12.21 25.20 14.87
N VAL A 750 -11.03 24.67 14.58
CA VAL A 750 -9.75 25.39 14.69
C VAL A 750 -9.76 26.61 13.78
N LEU A 751 -10.20 26.46 12.55
CA LEU A 751 -10.35 27.56 11.60
C LEU A 751 -11.32 28.64 12.12
N PHE A 752 -12.46 28.22 12.64
CA PHE A 752 -13.44 29.15 13.25
C PHE A 752 -12.82 29.94 14.40
N LEU A 753 -12.11 29.27 15.31
CA LEU A 753 -11.46 29.93 16.46
C LEU A 753 -10.40 30.94 16.00
N ILE A 754 -9.58 30.61 15.01
CA ILE A 754 -8.58 31.50 14.44
C ILE A 754 -9.26 32.73 13.81
N LEU A 755 -10.31 32.51 13.01
CA LEU A 755 -11.07 33.59 12.38
C LEU A 755 -11.73 34.49 13.41
N ALA A 756 -12.35 33.91 14.45
CA ALA A 756 -13.00 34.65 15.53
C ALA A 756 -11.99 35.52 16.31
N ALA A 757 -10.82 34.98 16.61
CA ALA A 757 -9.72 35.72 17.28
C ALA A 757 -9.19 36.86 16.40
N MET A 758 -8.96 36.59 15.11
CA MET A 758 -8.44 37.54 14.14
C MET A 758 -9.41 38.73 13.89
N PHE A 759 -10.68 38.42 13.68
CA PHE A 759 -11.70 39.44 13.46
C PHE A 759 -12.18 40.11 14.79
N ARG A 760 -11.79 39.56 15.94
CA ARG A 760 -12.33 39.91 17.25
C ARG A 760 -13.86 39.89 17.26
N SER A 761 -14.45 38.94 16.56
CA SER A 761 -15.88 38.84 16.31
C SER A 761 -16.24 37.39 15.91
N LEU A 762 -17.01 36.72 16.76
CA LEU A 762 -17.55 35.38 16.45
C LEU A 762 -18.44 35.41 15.21
N TRP A 763 -19.20 36.50 15.03
CA TRP A 763 -20.13 36.65 13.92
C TRP A 763 -19.41 36.66 12.56
N ASP A 764 -18.30 37.43 12.46
CA ASP A 764 -17.56 37.44 11.20
C ASP A 764 -16.84 36.13 10.92
N GLY A 765 -16.40 35.41 11.94
CA GLY A 765 -15.90 34.06 11.80
C GLY A 765 -16.96 33.15 11.15
N ILE A 766 -18.19 33.14 11.65
CA ILE A 766 -19.31 32.38 11.08
C ILE A 766 -19.60 32.83 9.63
N LEU A 767 -19.62 34.12 9.35
CA LEU A 767 -19.86 34.64 8.01
C LEU A 767 -18.87 34.09 6.99
N VAL A 768 -17.60 34.10 7.32
CA VAL A 768 -16.55 33.58 6.43
C VAL A 768 -16.71 32.07 6.22
N MET A 769 -17.08 31.33 7.27
CA MET A 769 -17.30 29.88 7.17
C MET A 769 -18.50 29.48 6.31
N LEU A 770 -19.46 30.38 6.06
CA LEU A 770 -20.58 30.12 5.13
C LEU A 770 -20.13 29.83 3.68
N ALA A 771 -18.89 30.15 3.32
CA ALA A 771 -18.32 29.80 2.03
C ALA A 771 -17.93 28.32 1.92
N MET A 772 -17.77 27.60 3.04
CA MET A 772 -17.30 26.20 3.05
C MET A 772 -18.27 25.21 2.37
N PRO A 773 -19.58 25.20 2.70
CA PRO A 773 -20.53 24.30 2.05
C PRO A 773 -20.57 24.47 0.52
N LEU A 774 -20.42 25.69 0.05
CA LEU A 774 -20.39 26.02 -1.37
C LEU A 774 -19.17 25.40 -2.08
N ALA A 775 -18.03 25.45 -1.44
CA ALA A 775 -16.80 24.85 -1.95
C ALA A 775 -16.90 23.33 -2.03
N ILE A 776 -17.41 22.70 -0.97
CA ILE A 776 -17.62 21.25 -0.93
C ILE A 776 -18.58 20.82 -2.06
N ALA A 777 -19.71 21.54 -2.24
CA ALA A 777 -20.64 21.27 -3.33
C ALA A 777 -19.97 21.39 -4.70
N GLY A 778 -19.12 22.41 -4.91
CA GLY A 778 -18.36 22.57 -6.14
C GLY A 778 -17.40 21.41 -6.43
N GLY A 779 -16.71 20.92 -5.41
CA GLY A 779 -15.84 19.74 -5.53
C GLY A 779 -16.61 18.48 -5.90
N ILE A 780 -17.77 18.24 -5.27
CA ILE A 780 -18.65 17.09 -5.56
C ILE A 780 -19.19 17.16 -7.00
N ILE A 781 -19.65 18.33 -7.45
CA ILE A 781 -20.09 18.54 -8.82
C ILE A 781 -18.96 18.20 -9.80
N ALA A 782 -17.75 18.70 -9.55
CA ALA A 782 -16.62 18.43 -10.42
C ALA A 782 -16.26 16.94 -10.49
N LEU A 783 -16.31 16.21 -9.36
CA LEU A 783 -16.15 14.75 -9.36
C LEU A 783 -17.22 14.03 -10.17
N ARG A 784 -18.48 14.44 -10.06
CA ARG A 784 -19.57 13.87 -10.86
C ARG A 784 -19.41 14.16 -12.36
N VAL A 785 -18.98 15.36 -12.71
CA VAL A 785 -18.67 15.71 -14.11
C VAL A 785 -17.49 14.89 -14.63
N LEU A 786 -16.43 14.71 -13.82
CA LEU A 786 -15.29 13.87 -14.20
C LEU A 786 -15.75 12.42 -14.44
N ASN A 787 -16.66 11.90 -13.60
CA ASN A 787 -17.21 10.54 -13.70
C ASN A 787 -18.06 10.30 -14.96
N LEU A 788 -18.41 11.32 -15.74
CA LEU A 788 -18.98 11.16 -17.07
C LEU A 788 -17.93 10.72 -18.11
N PHE A 789 -16.67 10.93 -17.85
CA PHE A 789 -15.55 10.65 -18.76
C PHE A 789 -14.62 9.55 -18.25
N THR A 790 -14.46 9.44 -16.94
CA THR A 790 -13.54 8.47 -16.31
C THR A 790 -14.08 8.07 -14.94
N THR A 791 -13.90 6.82 -14.55
CA THR A 791 -14.27 6.35 -13.21
C THR A 791 -13.30 6.93 -12.17
N GLN A 792 -13.81 7.79 -11.27
CA GLN A 792 -13.07 8.34 -10.13
C GLN A 792 -13.93 8.24 -8.87
N ALA A 793 -13.64 7.27 -8.03
CA ALA A 793 -14.29 7.13 -6.73
C ALA A 793 -13.81 8.22 -5.75
N MET A 794 -14.57 8.45 -4.70
CA MET A 794 -14.11 9.26 -3.58
C MET A 794 -13.16 8.39 -2.74
N ASP A 795 -11.87 8.72 -2.76
CA ASP A 795 -10.84 8.04 -1.98
C ASP A 795 -10.28 8.97 -0.88
N LEU A 796 -9.35 8.45 -0.07
CA LEU A 796 -8.74 9.23 1.01
C LEU A 796 -8.02 10.49 0.49
N LEU A 797 -7.34 10.40 -0.66
CA LEU A 797 -6.68 11.56 -1.28
C LEU A 797 -7.69 12.62 -1.73
N THR A 798 -8.79 12.21 -2.33
CA THR A 798 -9.90 13.08 -2.70
C THR A 798 -10.49 13.79 -1.47
N THR A 799 -10.61 13.07 -0.35
CA THR A 799 -11.11 13.63 0.92
C THR A 799 -10.14 14.68 1.50
N ILE A 800 -8.82 14.47 1.39
CA ILE A 800 -7.83 15.50 1.73
C ILE A 800 -7.97 16.71 0.81
N GLY A 801 -8.34 16.50 -0.46
CA GLY A 801 -8.67 17.59 -1.38
C GLY A 801 -9.76 18.51 -0.85
N PHE A 802 -10.82 17.98 -0.25
CA PHE A 802 -11.84 18.79 0.43
C PHE A 802 -11.26 19.56 1.62
N LEU A 803 -10.39 18.94 2.40
CA LEU A 803 -9.76 19.62 3.55
C LEU A 803 -8.88 20.80 3.09
N ILE A 804 -8.06 20.61 2.05
CA ILE A 804 -7.23 21.69 1.46
C ILE A 804 -8.13 22.79 0.91
N LEU A 805 -9.20 22.42 0.22
CA LEU A 805 -10.15 23.35 -0.38
C LEU A 805 -10.77 24.29 0.64
N LEU A 806 -11.05 23.81 1.87
CA LEU A 806 -11.60 24.65 2.93
C LEU A 806 -10.68 25.84 3.24
N GLY A 807 -9.37 25.62 3.33
CA GLY A 807 -8.39 26.68 3.56
C GLY A 807 -8.31 27.69 2.44
N LEU A 808 -8.41 27.23 1.22
CA LEU A 808 -8.29 28.08 0.04
C LEU A 808 -9.49 29.01 -0.15
N VAL A 809 -10.67 28.47 0.03
CA VAL A 809 -11.92 29.22 -0.21
C VAL A 809 -12.15 30.28 0.87
N VAL A 810 -11.81 29.99 2.10
CA VAL A 810 -11.92 30.91 3.22
C VAL A 810 -11.05 32.15 3.00
N ASN A 811 -9.90 32.05 2.33
CA ASN A 811 -9.02 33.16 2.00
C ASN A 811 -9.74 34.29 1.22
N ASN A 812 -10.50 33.93 0.20
CA ASN A 812 -11.24 34.90 -0.61
C ASN A 812 -12.32 35.62 0.21
N ALA A 813 -13.01 34.90 1.09
CA ALA A 813 -14.02 35.46 1.98
C ALA A 813 -13.42 36.41 3.04
N ILE A 814 -12.24 36.04 3.62
CA ILE A 814 -11.50 36.91 4.55
C ILE A 814 -11.19 38.27 3.95
N LEU A 815 -10.66 38.28 2.73
CA LEU A 815 -10.26 39.51 2.03
C LEU A 815 -11.46 40.44 1.78
N LEU A 816 -12.63 39.88 1.40
CA LEU A 816 -13.85 40.64 1.19
C LEU A 816 -14.37 41.25 2.51
N VAL A 817 -14.44 40.47 3.59
CA VAL A 817 -14.89 40.90 4.89
C VAL A 817 -14.00 42.00 5.46
N MET A 818 -12.65 41.82 5.38
CA MET A 818 -11.69 42.82 5.84
C MET A 818 -11.81 44.12 5.05
N GLN A 819 -11.93 44.06 3.73
CA GLN A 819 -12.08 45.30 2.90
C GLN A 819 -13.38 46.04 3.22
N THR A 820 -14.50 45.33 3.36
CA THR A 820 -15.78 45.94 3.76
C THR A 820 -15.69 46.63 5.13
N ARG A 821 -15.05 45.97 6.11
CA ARG A 821 -14.83 46.58 7.44
C ARG A 821 -13.95 47.83 7.36
N THR A 822 -12.94 47.84 6.52
CA THR A 822 -12.08 48.99 6.30
C THR A 822 -12.92 50.16 5.71
N GLY A 823 -13.79 49.89 4.72
CA GLY A 823 -14.70 50.87 4.17
C GLY A 823 -15.65 51.46 5.22
N LEU A 824 -16.25 50.60 6.06
CA LEU A 824 -17.10 51.02 7.17
C LEU A 824 -16.36 51.92 8.22
N ARG A 825 -15.12 51.58 8.56
CA ARG A 825 -14.26 52.36 9.44
C ARG A 825 -13.89 53.72 8.85
N ASN A 826 -13.82 53.81 7.52
CA ASN A 826 -13.52 55.04 6.80
C ASN A 826 -14.78 55.93 6.61
N GLY A 827 -15.93 55.55 7.19
CA GLY A 827 -17.16 56.33 7.17
C GLY A 827 -18.09 56.09 5.98
N LEU A 828 -17.82 55.05 5.15
CA LEU A 828 -18.70 54.66 4.05
C LEU A 828 -19.97 54.00 4.59
N ASP A 829 -21.11 54.26 3.96
CA ASP A 829 -22.33 53.52 4.25
C ASP A 829 -22.14 52.04 3.87
N ARG A 830 -22.96 51.15 4.42
CA ARG A 830 -22.82 49.69 4.26
C ARG A 830 -22.87 49.26 2.79
N ALA A 831 -23.75 49.85 1.99
CA ALA A 831 -23.87 49.49 0.57
C ALA A 831 -22.64 49.94 -0.23
N ALA A 832 -22.14 51.13 0.03
CA ALA A 832 -20.93 51.67 -0.61
C ALA A 832 -19.66 50.91 -0.16
N ALA A 833 -19.55 50.56 1.13
CA ALA A 833 -18.42 49.76 1.63
C ALA A 833 -18.37 48.35 0.98
N VAL A 834 -19.52 47.69 0.80
CA VAL A 834 -19.61 46.40 0.11
C VAL A 834 -19.30 46.55 -1.37
N ALA A 835 -19.81 47.61 -2.06
CA ALA A 835 -19.51 47.86 -3.46
C ALA A 835 -18.02 48.12 -3.70
N GLU A 836 -17.38 48.90 -2.83
CA GLU A 836 -15.94 49.16 -2.88
C GLU A 836 -15.15 47.87 -2.63
N ALA A 837 -15.56 47.03 -1.67
CA ALA A 837 -14.91 45.77 -1.39
C ALA A 837 -14.96 44.83 -2.59
N VAL A 838 -16.12 44.68 -3.23
CA VAL A 838 -16.26 43.86 -4.45
C VAL A 838 -15.37 44.42 -5.56
N ARG A 839 -15.41 45.71 -5.85
CA ARG A 839 -14.62 46.34 -6.91
C ARG A 839 -13.13 46.13 -6.72
N VAL A 840 -12.64 46.32 -5.49
CA VAL A 840 -11.20 46.20 -5.15
C VAL A 840 -10.73 44.75 -5.14
N ARG A 841 -11.60 43.79 -4.74
CA ARG A 841 -11.18 42.39 -4.51
C ARG A 841 -11.55 41.44 -5.64
N ALA A 842 -12.50 41.79 -6.54
CA ALA A 842 -12.87 40.90 -7.65
C ALA A 842 -11.66 40.50 -8.50
N ARG A 843 -10.81 41.45 -8.90
CA ARG A 843 -9.63 41.18 -9.73
C ARG A 843 -8.64 40.24 -9.05
N PRO A 844 -8.13 40.51 -7.82
CA PRO A 844 -7.24 39.56 -7.12
C PRO A 844 -7.86 38.17 -6.95
N ILE A 845 -9.15 38.07 -6.61
CA ILE A 845 -9.83 36.80 -6.41
C ILE A 845 -9.84 35.97 -7.70
N TYR A 846 -10.24 36.53 -8.82
CA TYR A 846 -10.23 35.81 -10.10
C TYR A 846 -8.83 35.50 -10.58
N MET A 847 -7.85 36.40 -10.38
CA MET A 847 -6.46 36.16 -10.73
C MET A 847 -5.89 34.97 -9.97
N SER A 848 -6.05 34.95 -8.64
CA SER A 848 -5.55 33.91 -7.77
C SER A 848 -6.26 32.57 -8.07
N THR A 849 -7.59 32.58 -8.19
CA THR A 849 -8.35 31.37 -8.48
C THR A 849 -8.00 30.76 -9.84
N LEU A 850 -7.95 31.57 -10.90
CA LEU A 850 -7.61 31.08 -12.25
C LEU A 850 -6.17 30.57 -12.32
N THR A 851 -5.19 31.26 -11.72
CA THR A 851 -3.81 30.78 -11.70
C THR A 851 -3.69 29.46 -10.94
N SER A 852 -4.42 29.28 -9.83
CA SER A 852 -4.44 28.03 -9.07
C SER A 852 -5.12 26.90 -9.86
N ILE A 853 -6.25 27.16 -10.52
CA ILE A 853 -6.97 26.20 -11.36
C ILE A 853 -6.07 25.73 -12.51
N PHE A 854 -5.48 26.66 -13.27
CA PHE A 854 -4.63 26.30 -14.42
C PHE A 854 -3.29 25.71 -13.98
N GLY A 855 -2.78 26.05 -12.79
CA GLY A 855 -1.60 25.42 -12.19
C GLY A 855 -1.82 23.93 -11.87
N MET A 856 -3.03 23.56 -11.45
CA MET A 856 -3.38 22.19 -11.10
C MET A 856 -4.07 21.41 -12.24
N LEU A 857 -4.51 22.08 -13.31
CA LEU A 857 -5.24 21.48 -14.43
C LEU A 857 -4.53 20.28 -15.06
N PRO A 858 -3.18 20.29 -15.28
CA PRO A 858 -2.48 19.13 -15.82
C PRO A 858 -2.64 17.86 -15.00
N LEU A 859 -2.70 17.98 -13.66
CA LEU A 859 -2.89 16.85 -12.76
C LEU A 859 -4.29 16.20 -12.91
N MET A 860 -5.29 16.97 -13.31
CA MET A 860 -6.65 16.48 -13.57
C MET A 860 -6.78 15.83 -14.96
N VAL A 861 -6.18 16.45 -16.00
CA VAL A 861 -6.46 16.12 -17.40
C VAL A 861 -5.47 15.14 -18.02
N ILE A 862 -4.18 15.22 -17.66
CA ILE A 862 -3.15 14.39 -18.31
C ILE A 862 -3.22 12.96 -17.79
N PRO A 863 -3.48 11.95 -18.68
CA PRO A 863 -3.51 10.56 -18.26
C PRO A 863 -2.07 10.05 -17.98
N GLY A 864 -1.94 9.17 -17.01
CA GLY A 864 -0.68 8.50 -16.69
C GLY A 864 -0.77 7.74 -15.37
N VAL A 865 0.05 6.72 -15.22
CA VAL A 865 0.01 5.79 -14.09
C VAL A 865 0.16 6.49 -12.71
N GLY A 866 0.88 7.62 -12.64
CA GLY A 866 1.02 8.41 -11.40
C GLY A 866 -0.02 9.52 -11.26
N SER A 867 -0.63 10.02 -12.35
CA SER A 867 -1.62 11.12 -12.28
C SER A 867 -2.97 10.65 -11.73
N GLN A 868 -3.34 9.39 -11.95
CA GLN A 868 -4.58 8.80 -11.46
C GLN A 868 -4.69 8.89 -9.93
N ILE A 869 -3.56 8.77 -9.23
CA ILE A 869 -3.47 8.88 -7.77
C ILE A 869 -3.96 10.28 -7.29
N TYR A 870 -3.59 11.34 -8.01
CA TYR A 870 -3.85 12.73 -7.59
C TYR A 870 -5.02 13.39 -8.32
N ARG A 871 -5.63 12.71 -9.30
CA ARG A 871 -6.72 13.24 -10.14
C ARG A 871 -7.93 13.65 -9.31
N GLY A 872 -8.38 12.80 -8.39
CA GLY A 872 -9.52 13.08 -7.53
C GLY A 872 -9.30 14.32 -6.67
N LEU A 873 -8.13 14.43 -6.02
CA LEU A 873 -7.72 15.57 -5.21
C LEU A 873 -7.70 16.87 -6.05
N ALA A 874 -7.04 16.87 -7.22
CA ALA A 874 -6.99 18.03 -8.11
C ALA A 874 -8.39 18.45 -8.58
N THR A 875 -9.25 17.49 -8.92
CA THR A 875 -10.62 17.74 -9.39
C THR A 875 -11.47 18.44 -8.33
N VAL A 876 -11.40 17.97 -7.08
CA VAL A 876 -12.12 18.58 -5.95
C VAL A 876 -11.69 20.02 -5.74
N ILE A 877 -10.38 20.27 -5.73
CA ILE A 877 -9.85 21.62 -5.51
C ILE A 877 -10.24 22.54 -6.66
N ILE A 878 -10.05 22.13 -7.91
CA ILE A 878 -10.40 22.91 -9.09
C ILE A 878 -11.89 23.24 -9.11
N GLY A 879 -12.76 22.25 -8.93
CA GLY A 879 -14.21 22.43 -8.96
C GLY A 879 -14.72 23.31 -7.81
N GLY A 880 -14.23 23.05 -6.61
CA GLY A 880 -14.61 23.84 -5.43
C GLY A 880 -14.14 25.28 -5.51
N MET A 881 -12.91 25.54 -5.99
CA MET A 881 -12.41 26.90 -6.22
C MET A 881 -13.20 27.61 -7.32
N PHE A 882 -13.53 26.93 -8.43
CA PHE A 882 -14.30 27.52 -9.52
C PHE A 882 -15.69 27.97 -9.07
N VAL A 883 -16.43 27.07 -8.42
CA VAL A 883 -17.80 27.37 -7.92
C VAL A 883 -17.72 28.45 -6.83
N SER A 884 -16.78 28.35 -5.91
CA SER A 884 -16.58 29.32 -4.85
C SER A 884 -16.24 30.72 -5.39
N ALA A 885 -15.36 30.85 -6.38
CA ALA A 885 -14.97 32.15 -6.93
C ALA A 885 -16.16 32.92 -7.52
N ILE A 886 -17.09 32.19 -8.13
CA ILE A 886 -18.30 32.81 -8.74
C ILE A 886 -19.30 33.19 -7.64
N PHE A 887 -19.69 32.26 -6.79
CA PHE A 887 -20.79 32.45 -5.86
C PHE A 887 -20.40 33.15 -4.57
N THR A 888 -19.14 33.14 -4.13
CA THR A 888 -18.68 33.89 -2.96
C THR A 888 -18.82 35.42 -3.18
N LEU A 889 -18.63 35.88 -4.42
CA LEU A 889 -18.88 37.27 -4.81
C LEU A 889 -20.35 37.70 -4.74
N VAL A 890 -21.30 36.76 -4.67
CA VAL A 890 -22.72 37.02 -4.45
C VAL A 890 -23.12 36.74 -3.00
N LEU A 891 -22.65 35.65 -2.43
CA LEU A 891 -22.97 35.21 -1.07
C LEU A 891 -22.46 36.19 -0.03
N MET A 892 -21.18 36.57 -0.06
CA MET A 892 -20.58 37.45 0.93
C MET A 892 -21.23 38.85 0.92
N PRO A 893 -21.37 39.54 -0.23
CA PRO A 893 -22.13 40.79 -0.29
C PRO A 893 -23.57 40.66 0.21
N SER A 894 -24.29 39.59 -0.11
CA SER A 894 -25.66 39.36 0.36
C SER A 894 -25.71 39.29 1.89
N VAL A 895 -24.82 38.60 2.54
CA VAL A 895 -24.77 38.49 4.01
C VAL A 895 -24.35 39.80 4.66
N MET A 896 -23.34 40.48 4.08
CA MET A 896 -22.79 41.74 4.66
C MET A 896 -23.71 42.94 4.49
N ARG A 897 -24.65 42.94 3.56
CA ARG A 897 -25.67 44.00 3.39
C ARG A 897 -26.85 43.87 4.34
N LEU A 898 -27.09 42.67 4.90
CA LEU A 898 -28.12 42.48 5.90
C LEU A 898 -27.71 43.18 7.23
N PRO A 899 -28.65 43.82 7.94
CA PRO A 899 -28.36 44.37 9.25
C PRO A 899 -27.95 43.23 10.19
N PRO A 900 -26.95 43.45 11.09
CA PRO A 900 -26.60 42.43 12.08
C PRO A 900 -27.87 42.12 12.88
N LEU A 901 -28.09 40.84 13.17
CA LEU A 901 -29.12 40.44 14.13
C LEU A 901 -28.84 41.20 15.44
N ALA A 902 -29.84 41.95 15.94
CA ALA A 902 -29.70 42.81 17.10
C ALA A 902 -29.10 42.01 18.25
N ASN A 903 -27.93 42.42 18.72
CA ASN A 903 -27.23 41.76 19.83
C ASN A 903 -28.04 41.98 21.10
N PRO A 904 -28.69 40.96 21.70
CA PRO A 904 -29.54 41.16 22.88
C PRO A 904 -28.77 41.70 24.09
N MET A 905 -27.44 41.57 24.12
CA MET A 905 -26.58 42.09 25.22
C MET A 905 -26.28 43.59 25.17
N ARG A 906 -26.60 44.32 24.11
CA ARG A 906 -26.40 45.78 24.06
C ARG A 906 -27.63 46.60 24.45
N ARG A 907 -28.77 46.01 24.79
CA ARG A 907 -29.97 46.71 25.29
C ARG A 907 -29.90 47.09 26.78
N GLY A 908 -28.87 46.66 27.51
CA GLY A 908 -28.75 46.89 28.96
C GLY A 908 -27.92 48.10 29.39
N VAL A 909 -27.25 48.88 28.48
CA VAL A 909 -26.32 49.95 28.90
C VAL A 909 -26.78 51.36 28.45
N ALA A 910 -27.90 51.46 27.70
CA ALA A 910 -28.36 52.77 27.18
C ALA A 910 -29.51 53.39 27.96
N SER A 911 -29.78 53.01 29.20
CA SER A 911 -30.87 53.58 29.99
C SER A 911 -30.48 54.06 31.40
N THR A 912 -29.20 54.40 31.65
CA THR A 912 -28.80 54.98 32.98
C THR A 912 -27.94 56.26 32.90
N GLU A 913 -27.98 56.98 31.76
CA GLU A 913 -27.40 58.35 31.72
C GLU A 913 -28.51 59.38 31.36
N GLY A 914 -29.36 59.63 32.27
CA GLY A 914 -30.43 60.64 32.01
C GLY A 914 -31.32 60.96 33.22
N VAL A 915 -30.76 61.00 34.42
CA VAL A 915 -31.41 61.68 35.56
C VAL A 915 -30.33 62.11 36.58
N THR A 916 -29.77 63.27 36.46
CA THR A 916 -29.31 64.13 37.57
C THR A 916 -28.78 65.43 36.97
N ALA A 917 -29.68 66.35 36.70
CA ALA A 917 -29.39 67.78 36.74
C ALA A 917 -30.72 68.46 37.12
N ASP A 918 -30.83 68.61 38.44
CA ASP A 918 -31.55 69.70 39.11
C ASP A 918 -31.77 69.36 40.61
N ALA A 919 -30.84 69.79 41.45
CA ALA A 919 -31.05 70.35 42.79
C ALA A 919 -29.65 70.66 43.37
#